data_c0de72255ce58cd33efbf01b08a07d70
#
_entry.id   c0de72255ce58cd33efbf01b08a07d70
#
_cell.length_a   1.000
_cell.length_b   1.000
_cell.length_c   1.000
_cell.angle_alpha   90.00
_cell.angle_beta   90.00
_cell.angle_gamma   90.00
#
_symmetry.space_group_name_H-M   'P 1'
#
loop_
_entity.id
_entity.type
_entity.pdbx_description
1 polymer ?
#
loop_
_entity_poly.entity_id
_entity_poly.type
_entity_poly.pdbx_seq_one_letter_code
_entity_poly.pdbx_strand_id
1 'polypeptide(L)'
;MNKTHILLLLTATLWLGATHRAYAQMDTVITSKHHHVLNEVVVTGLTGDAKQKDFPIPVSILSQRELQITSSTNIIDAISRQPGVSQITTGSGISKPVIRGLGYNRIVTINDGIRQEGQQWGDEHGIEIDGLSVGRVEVIKGPASLLYGSDAMAGVVIFHPEPILPAGTMSASLTSEYQTNNGLFDYSVNFAGNKNDFVWNWRFTDKMAHSYKNKADGYVPNTQFAERALSGLLGLNKQWGHSHLRLSYYNVTPSIIEAHEHHHDHDGDEDHDHEHEHETFDGKSYHHGIPYQEVYHYKAVLDNLFYLGEGSMKVLLGYQQNQRKEFEEEDEMGLYFKLHTLNYDLHYHLPEMNGWKLMTGLNGMYQKSENLGEEYLIPAYNLFDIGAFATAGTEIGKWNITGGLRLDNRHLHSFALAGQFERFSRNFTGFSGSVGAVYHILTDMHLRMNLSKGFRAPNLSELASNGGHGGTQHYEVGNSELSAEHSWQIDAGWDYTNEYVSAQLALFVNLIDNYIFAQQNGDKMKDGLPEFKYVQGDARLWGGEASLDIHPIDQLHFLNTFSYVNAVQLHQPADSKYLPMTPAPRWTSELRYDFFRQGKTFSNTFVKIGLNCNFRQNHYHAAYGTETATPAYTLLNMAAGTDICKRGRKLFSLFLTAENLTDKAYQNHLSRMKNLPIEREDGGQGYYNMGRNIGLKVIIPVTF
;
A
#
# COMPACT_ATOMS: atom_id res chain seq x y z
N MET A 1 21.15 22.10 2.21
CA MET A 1 21.31 22.25 3.68
C MET A 1 22.79 22.15 4.04
N ASN A 2 23.38 23.18 4.63
CA ASN A 2 24.84 23.25 4.90
C ASN A 2 25.25 22.19 5.92
N LYS A 3 26.40 21.53 5.69
CA LYS A 3 27.01 20.50 6.58
C LYS A 3 27.10 20.90 8.05
N THR A 4 27.08 22.20 8.34
CA THR A 4 27.15 22.80 9.68
C THR A 4 25.86 22.55 10.51
N HIS A 5 24.71 22.40 9.88
CA HIS A 5 23.45 22.16 10.62
C HIS A 5 23.28 20.71 11.05
N ILE A 6 23.88 19.76 10.32
CA ILE A 6 23.86 18.33 10.69
C ILE A 6 24.74 18.08 11.93
N LEU A 7 25.87 18.78 12.04
CA LEU A 7 26.76 18.66 13.19
C LEU A 7 26.17 19.28 14.47
N LEU A 8 25.38 20.35 14.35
CA LEU A 8 24.69 20.99 15.48
C LEU A 8 23.53 20.16 16.04
N LEU A 9 22.82 19.42 15.19
CA LEU A 9 21.77 18.49 15.62
C LEU A 9 22.35 17.27 16.36
N LEU A 10 23.49 16.74 15.90
CA LEU A 10 24.20 15.63 16.57
C LEU A 10 24.81 16.03 17.90
N THR A 11 25.27 17.30 18.07
CA THR A 11 25.82 17.78 19.34
C THR A 11 24.74 18.17 20.36
N ALA A 12 23.57 18.64 19.92
CA ALA A 12 22.45 18.94 20.83
C ALA A 12 21.83 17.68 21.46
N THR A 13 21.83 16.54 20.76
CA THR A 13 21.34 15.26 21.28
C THR A 13 22.27 14.62 22.30
N LEU A 14 23.58 14.91 22.27
CA LEU A 14 24.55 14.42 23.24
C LEU A 14 24.52 15.17 24.59
N TRP A 15 24.02 16.41 24.63
CA TRP A 15 23.99 17.23 25.84
C TRP A 15 22.72 17.04 26.72
N LEU A 16 21.63 16.53 26.16
CA LEU A 16 20.37 16.24 26.89
C LEU A 16 20.39 14.94 27.70
N GLY A 17 21.45 14.13 27.59
CA GLY A 17 21.57 12.81 28.25
C GLY A 17 22.16 12.81 29.65
N ALA A 18 22.51 13.97 30.25
CA ALA A 18 23.42 13.99 31.41
C ALA A 18 22.76 14.17 32.77
N THR A 19 21.49 14.47 32.90
CA THR A 19 20.87 14.60 34.27
C THR A 19 19.43 14.11 34.27
N HIS A 20 19.21 12.82 34.63
CA HIS A 20 18.09 12.40 35.47
C HIS A 20 18.20 10.91 35.78
N ARG A 21 18.27 10.56 37.09
CA ARG A 21 18.10 9.19 37.55
C ARG A 21 16.61 8.83 37.44
N ALA A 22 16.21 8.14 36.38
CA ALA A 22 14.90 7.51 36.33
C ALA A 22 15.02 6.04 36.78
N TYR A 23 14.18 5.65 37.71
CA TYR A 23 14.01 4.25 38.10
C TYR A 23 13.30 3.54 36.95
N ALA A 24 14.00 2.61 36.30
CA ALA A 24 13.44 1.76 35.29
C ALA A 24 12.59 0.66 35.95
N GLN A 25 11.27 0.68 35.70
CA GLN A 25 10.45 -0.51 35.88
C GLN A 25 10.80 -1.46 34.72
N MET A 26 11.09 -2.73 35.08
CA MET A 26 11.38 -3.79 34.12
C MET A 26 10.22 -3.87 33.12
N ASP A 27 10.49 -3.58 31.85
CA ASP A 27 9.66 -4.09 30.76
C ASP A 27 9.67 -5.62 30.91
N THR A 28 8.53 -6.16 31.27
CA THR A 28 8.24 -7.56 31.05
C THR A 28 8.24 -7.73 29.55
N VAL A 29 9.41 -8.02 28.99
CA VAL A 29 9.52 -8.60 27.67
C VAL A 29 8.63 -9.83 27.71
N ILE A 30 7.46 -9.73 27.09
CA ILE A 30 6.67 -10.90 26.76
C ILE A 30 7.62 -11.73 25.91
N THR A 31 8.23 -12.72 26.53
CA THR A 31 8.98 -13.78 25.86
C THR A 31 7.96 -14.63 25.11
N SER A 32 7.36 -14.08 24.07
CA SER A 32 6.80 -14.92 23.06
C SER A 32 8.01 -15.66 22.46
N LYS A 33 8.11 -16.95 22.69
CA LYS A 33 8.87 -17.82 21.81
C LYS A 33 8.40 -17.41 20.42
N HIS A 34 9.26 -16.72 19.66
CA HIS A 34 8.97 -16.40 18.26
C HIS A 34 9.07 -17.71 17.45
N HIS A 35 8.15 -18.60 17.72
CA HIS A 35 7.58 -19.35 16.63
C HIS A 35 6.88 -18.29 15.79
N HIS A 36 7.00 -18.29 14.48
CA HIS A 36 5.96 -17.79 13.60
C HIS A 36 4.72 -18.68 13.86
N VAL A 37 4.18 -18.55 15.06
CA VAL A 37 2.98 -19.25 15.47
C VAL A 37 1.86 -18.42 14.87
N LEU A 38 1.45 -18.75 13.66
CA LEU A 38 0.18 -18.35 13.03
C LEU A 38 -0.99 -18.36 14.04
N ASN A 39 -0.79 -19.00 15.16
CA ASN A 39 -1.78 -19.28 16.18
C ASN A 39 -2.09 -18.11 17.15
N GLU A 40 -1.24 -17.10 17.24
CA GLU A 40 -1.41 -16.00 18.22
C GLU A 40 -1.57 -14.61 17.59
N VAL A 41 -1.43 -14.47 16.26
CA VAL A 41 -1.60 -13.19 15.59
C VAL A 41 -3.09 -12.89 15.46
N VAL A 42 -3.49 -11.75 16.01
CA VAL A 42 -4.87 -11.25 15.94
C VAL A 42 -5.04 -10.44 14.66
N VAL A 43 -6.09 -10.74 13.91
CA VAL A 43 -6.50 -10.03 12.69
C VAL A 43 -7.85 -9.35 12.89
N THR A 44 -8.15 -8.36 12.09
CA THR A 44 -9.47 -7.75 12.07
C THR A 44 -10.45 -8.69 11.38
N GLY A 45 -11.18 -9.45 12.16
CA GLY A 45 -12.17 -10.43 11.68
C GLY A 45 -13.53 -9.84 11.40
N LEU A 46 -14.41 -10.62 10.75
CA LEU A 46 -15.79 -10.19 10.40
C LEU A 46 -16.67 -9.89 11.63
N THR A 47 -16.37 -10.49 12.78
CA THR A 47 -17.16 -10.34 14.02
C THR A 47 -16.36 -9.70 15.16
N GLY A 48 -15.27 -9.04 14.83
CA GLY A 48 -14.29 -8.47 15.77
C GLY A 48 -12.92 -9.13 15.64
N ASP A 49 -12.00 -8.82 16.53
CA ASP A 49 -10.65 -9.37 16.52
C ASP A 49 -10.69 -10.90 16.62
N ALA A 50 -10.00 -11.57 15.70
CA ALA A 50 -9.92 -13.03 15.62
C ALA A 50 -8.46 -13.48 15.55
N LYS A 51 -8.16 -14.69 16.00
CA LYS A 51 -6.85 -15.28 15.74
C LYS A 51 -6.74 -15.62 14.26
N GLN A 52 -5.58 -15.36 13.66
CA GLN A 52 -5.35 -15.63 12.24
C GLN A 52 -5.68 -17.08 11.85
N LYS A 53 -5.41 -18.05 12.73
CA LYS A 53 -5.73 -19.47 12.50
C LYS A 53 -7.22 -19.77 12.39
N ASP A 54 -8.07 -18.94 13.00
CA ASP A 54 -9.52 -19.12 13.07
C ASP A 54 -10.25 -18.30 11.98
N PHE A 55 -9.49 -17.58 11.16
CA PHE A 55 -10.02 -16.72 10.11
C PHE A 55 -10.02 -17.43 8.76
N PRO A 56 -11.18 -17.60 8.09
CA PRO A 56 -11.28 -18.42 6.89
C PRO A 56 -10.69 -17.79 5.63
N ILE A 57 -10.42 -16.49 5.67
CA ILE A 57 -9.92 -15.72 4.51
C ILE A 57 -8.40 -15.60 4.63
N PRO A 58 -7.64 -15.74 3.52
CA PRO A 58 -6.20 -15.52 3.54
C PRO A 58 -5.83 -14.07 3.91
N VAL A 59 -5.01 -13.91 4.94
CA VAL A 59 -4.51 -12.60 5.40
C VAL A 59 -2.99 -12.65 5.48
N SER A 60 -2.34 -11.64 4.91
CA SER A 60 -0.91 -11.37 5.13
C SER A 60 -0.76 -10.25 6.16
N ILE A 61 0.15 -10.43 7.10
CA ILE A 61 0.39 -9.46 8.17
C ILE A 61 1.86 -9.08 8.16
N LEU A 62 2.14 -7.79 8.18
CA LEU A 62 3.48 -7.26 8.41
C LEU A 62 3.48 -6.56 9.76
N SER A 63 4.30 -7.07 10.67
CA SER A 63 4.53 -6.46 11.97
C SER A 63 5.39 -5.19 11.84
N GLN A 64 5.35 -4.33 12.86
CA GLN A 64 6.24 -3.17 12.94
C GLN A 64 7.73 -3.56 12.80
N ARG A 65 8.13 -4.70 13.38
CA ARG A 65 9.51 -5.19 13.29
C ARG A 65 9.90 -5.54 11.86
N GLU A 66 9.03 -6.19 11.10
CA GLU A 66 9.27 -6.51 9.69
C GLU A 66 9.37 -5.24 8.85
N LEU A 67 8.50 -4.24 9.08
CA LEU A 67 8.59 -2.93 8.43
C LEU A 67 9.91 -2.21 8.76
N GLN A 68 10.37 -2.29 10.02
CA GLN A 68 11.66 -1.69 10.42
C GLN A 68 12.88 -2.35 9.79
N ILE A 69 12.87 -3.69 9.63
CA ILE A 69 13.96 -4.46 9.02
C ILE A 69 14.02 -4.24 7.51
N THR A 70 12.88 -3.96 6.88
CA THR A 70 12.77 -3.78 5.44
C THR A 70 13.24 -2.38 5.05
N SER A 71 14.22 -2.30 4.16
CA SER A 71 14.55 -1.07 3.46
C SER A 71 13.63 -0.95 2.25
N SER A 72 12.80 0.07 2.21
CA SER A 72 11.84 0.31 1.13
C SER A 72 11.72 1.80 0.86
N THR A 73 11.45 2.17 -0.38
CA THR A 73 11.25 3.58 -0.74
C THR A 73 9.92 4.12 -0.21
N ASN A 74 8.90 3.26 -0.18
CA ASN A 74 7.57 3.56 0.34
C ASN A 74 6.94 2.32 0.99
N ILE A 75 5.80 2.48 1.66
CA ILE A 75 5.14 1.40 2.40
C ILE A 75 4.59 0.30 1.48
N ILE A 76 4.22 0.62 0.23
CA ILE A 76 3.70 -0.36 -0.73
C ILE A 76 4.81 -1.30 -1.21
N ASP A 77 6.04 -0.80 -1.37
CA ASP A 77 7.20 -1.65 -1.65
C ASP A 77 7.40 -2.69 -0.54
N ALA A 78 7.26 -2.30 0.73
CA ALA A 78 7.36 -3.24 1.85
C ALA A 78 6.28 -4.33 1.80
N ILE A 79 5.01 -3.98 1.57
CA ILE A 79 3.92 -4.97 1.54
C ILE A 79 3.93 -5.84 0.27
N SER A 80 4.48 -5.34 -0.84
CA SER A 80 4.57 -6.08 -2.10
C SER A 80 5.46 -7.32 -2.01
N ARG A 81 6.26 -7.45 -0.95
CA ARG A 81 7.12 -8.62 -0.70
C ARG A 81 6.32 -9.83 -0.22
N GLN A 82 5.07 -9.63 0.21
CA GLN A 82 4.18 -10.72 0.64
C GLN A 82 3.73 -11.58 -0.55
N PRO A 83 3.51 -12.91 -0.37
CA PRO A 83 2.96 -13.77 -1.42
C PRO A 83 1.62 -13.21 -1.93
N GLY A 84 1.39 -13.26 -3.25
CA GLY A 84 0.16 -12.78 -3.87
C GLY A 84 -0.07 -11.27 -3.83
N VAL A 85 0.89 -10.50 -3.30
CA VAL A 85 0.87 -9.03 -3.33
C VAL A 85 2.00 -8.54 -4.24
N SER A 86 1.71 -7.60 -5.09
CA SER A 86 2.62 -6.93 -6.01
C SER A 86 2.38 -5.42 -5.97
N GLN A 87 3.12 -4.64 -6.74
CA GLN A 87 2.93 -3.19 -6.86
C GLN A 87 3.04 -2.74 -8.30
N ILE A 88 2.20 -1.80 -8.69
CA ILE A 88 2.41 -0.96 -9.88
C ILE A 88 3.26 0.22 -9.44
N THR A 89 4.30 0.54 -10.21
CA THR A 89 5.22 1.65 -9.90
C THR A 89 5.37 2.58 -11.08
N THR A 90 5.40 3.88 -10.78
CA THR A 90 5.80 4.95 -11.71
C THR A 90 6.95 5.72 -11.04
N GLY A 91 8.17 5.38 -11.39
CA GLY A 91 9.36 5.86 -10.66
C GLY A 91 9.52 5.23 -9.26
N SER A 92 10.23 5.90 -8.37
CA SER A 92 10.54 5.41 -7.00
C SER A 92 9.59 5.96 -5.93
N GLY A 93 8.94 7.10 -6.18
CA GLY A 93 8.05 7.78 -5.24
C GLY A 93 6.58 7.35 -5.33
N ILE A 94 6.16 6.70 -6.42
CA ILE A 94 4.76 6.41 -6.72
C ILE A 94 4.53 4.90 -6.78
N SER A 95 3.64 4.39 -5.94
CA SER A 95 3.29 2.96 -5.90
C SER A 95 1.83 2.71 -5.54
N LYS A 96 1.24 1.68 -6.15
CA LYS A 96 -0.09 1.14 -5.83
C LYS A 96 -0.02 -0.37 -5.61
N PRO A 97 -0.78 -0.93 -4.64
CA PRO A 97 -0.81 -2.37 -4.43
C PRO A 97 -1.60 -3.10 -5.53
N VAL A 98 -1.19 -4.34 -5.78
CA VAL A 98 -1.92 -5.30 -6.60
C VAL A 98 -2.05 -6.59 -5.79
N ILE A 99 -3.27 -7.07 -5.59
CA ILE A 99 -3.56 -8.30 -4.85
C ILE A 99 -4.11 -9.33 -5.84
N ARG A 100 -3.41 -10.46 -5.99
CA ARG A 100 -3.83 -11.56 -6.87
C ARG A 100 -4.14 -11.15 -8.31
N GLY A 101 -3.38 -10.17 -8.85
CA GLY A 101 -3.57 -9.63 -10.20
C GLY A 101 -4.66 -8.57 -10.34
N LEU A 102 -5.32 -8.19 -9.26
CA LEU A 102 -6.30 -7.11 -9.22
C LEU A 102 -5.70 -5.88 -8.53
N GLY A 103 -5.75 -4.75 -9.17
CA GLY A 103 -5.26 -3.48 -8.67
C GLY A 103 -6.30 -2.36 -8.77
N TYR A 104 -5.83 -1.13 -8.66
CA TYR A 104 -6.62 0.09 -8.80
C TYR A 104 -7.82 0.15 -7.82
N ASN A 105 -8.97 0.52 -8.34
CA ASN A 105 -10.22 0.72 -7.60
C ASN A 105 -10.86 -0.58 -7.06
N ARG A 106 -10.18 -1.72 -7.14
CA ARG A 106 -10.62 -3.01 -6.58
C ARG A 106 -9.97 -3.32 -5.24
N ILE A 107 -9.06 -2.44 -4.77
CA ILE A 107 -8.45 -2.53 -3.45
C ILE A 107 -8.90 -1.35 -2.63
N VAL A 108 -9.44 -1.64 -1.44
CA VAL A 108 -9.77 -0.61 -0.46
C VAL A 108 -8.57 -0.39 0.46
N THR A 109 -8.16 0.85 0.60
CA THR A 109 -7.11 1.28 1.53
C THR A 109 -7.74 1.86 2.78
N ILE A 110 -7.43 1.30 3.95
CA ILE A 110 -7.86 1.79 5.25
C ILE A 110 -6.66 2.35 6.02
N ASN A 111 -6.76 3.61 6.43
CA ASN A 111 -5.74 4.29 7.20
C ASN A 111 -6.39 5.00 8.41
N ASP A 112 -5.91 4.71 9.64
CA ASP A 112 -6.54 5.16 10.89
C ASP A 112 -8.03 4.77 11.03
N GLY A 113 -8.42 3.64 10.43
CA GLY A 113 -9.77 3.09 10.50
C GLY A 113 -10.74 3.61 9.44
N ILE A 114 -10.39 4.62 8.66
CA ILE A 114 -11.24 5.16 7.59
C ILE A 114 -10.66 4.88 6.20
N ARG A 115 -11.55 4.85 5.20
CA ARG A 115 -11.19 4.63 3.80
C ARG A 115 -10.49 5.86 3.22
N GLN A 116 -9.36 5.65 2.54
CA GLN A 116 -8.57 6.68 1.85
C GLN A 116 -8.73 6.54 0.34
N GLU A 117 -9.05 7.62 -0.36
CA GLU A 117 -9.53 7.61 -1.73
C GLU A 117 -8.69 8.42 -2.73
N GLY A 118 -7.73 9.22 -2.28
CA GLY A 118 -6.95 10.13 -3.13
C GLY A 118 -6.19 9.46 -4.29
N GLN A 119 -5.88 8.16 -4.17
CA GLN A 119 -5.10 7.39 -5.15
C GLN A 119 -5.89 6.83 -6.34
N GLN A 120 -7.20 7.05 -6.43
CA GLN A 120 -8.06 6.36 -7.42
C GLN A 120 -7.89 6.83 -8.85
N TRP A 121 -7.48 8.07 -9.07
CA TRP A 121 -7.64 8.70 -10.37
C TRP A 121 -6.74 8.13 -11.46
N GLY A 122 -5.48 7.98 -11.26
CA GLY A 122 -4.55 7.55 -12.29
C GLY A 122 -3.48 6.57 -11.79
N ASP A 123 -2.70 6.02 -12.69
CA ASP A 123 -1.63 5.09 -12.39
C ASP A 123 -0.47 5.74 -11.63
N GLU A 124 -0.23 7.02 -11.88
CA GLU A 124 0.79 7.87 -11.25
C GLU A 124 0.33 8.46 -9.92
N HIS A 125 -0.89 8.13 -9.46
CA HIS A 125 -1.39 8.55 -8.13
C HIS A 125 -1.07 7.49 -7.08
N GLY A 126 0.03 7.64 -6.37
CA GLY A 126 0.48 6.74 -5.31
C GLY A 126 -0.39 6.79 -4.05
N ILE A 127 -0.15 5.84 -3.14
CA ILE A 127 -0.77 5.85 -1.80
C ILE A 127 -0.02 6.82 -0.88
N GLU A 128 -0.75 7.72 -0.25
CA GLU A 128 -0.26 8.84 0.56
C GLU A 128 -0.26 8.46 2.05
N ILE A 129 0.74 7.69 2.46
CA ILE A 129 0.87 7.19 3.84
C ILE A 129 2.34 7.24 4.27
N ASP A 130 2.60 7.90 5.40
CA ASP A 130 3.90 7.83 6.09
C ASP A 130 4.13 6.41 6.64
N GLY A 131 5.02 5.65 5.99
CA GLY A 131 5.34 4.27 6.39
C GLY A 131 5.94 4.15 7.79
N LEU A 132 6.57 5.21 8.33
CA LEU A 132 7.15 5.21 9.68
C LEU A 132 6.10 5.42 10.77
N SER A 133 4.89 5.91 10.43
CA SER A 133 3.77 6.05 11.37
C SER A 133 2.96 4.75 11.53
N VAL A 134 3.22 3.74 10.70
CA VAL A 134 2.47 2.49 10.67
C VAL A 134 3.05 1.48 11.66
N GLY A 135 2.22 1.00 12.57
CA GLY A 135 2.59 -0.04 13.53
C GLY A 135 2.43 -1.47 12.99
N ARG A 136 1.48 -1.69 12.08
CA ARG A 136 1.20 -3.00 11.48
C ARG A 136 0.41 -2.81 10.19
N VAL A 137 0.64 -3.69 9.20
CA VAL A 137 -0.18 -3.75 8.00
C VAL A 137 -0.87 -5.10 7.92
N GLU A 138 -2.16 -5.10 7.60
CA GLU A 138 -2.93 -6.29 7.25
C GLU A 138 -3.36 -6.20 5.79
N VAL A 139 -3.17 -7.29 5.03
CA VAL A 139 -3.65 -7.42 3.66
C VAL A 139 -4.65 -8.58 3.62
N ILE A 140 -5.94 -8.25 3.63
CA ILE A 140 -7.05 -9.21 3.50
C ILE A 140 -7.31 -9.43 2.01
N LYS A 141 -7.23 -10.68 1.54
CA LYS A 141 -7.27 -11.01 0.11
C LYS A 141 -8.63 -11.56 -0.29
N GLY A 142 -9.24 -10.95 -1.31
CA GLY A 142 -10.53 -11.33 -1.87
C GLY A 142 -11.71 -10.50 -1.34
N PRO A 143 -12.91 -10.70 -1.93
CA PRO A 143 -14.07 -9.83 -1.71
C PRO A 143 -14.84 -10.06 -0.39
N ALA A 144 -14.25 -10.79 0.55
CA ALA A 144 -14.89 -11.14 1.82
C ALA A 144 -14.86 -10.05 2.89
N SER A 145 -14.32 -8.88 2.59
CA SER A 145 -14.15 -7.77 3.54
C SER A 145 -15.40 -6.90 3.64
N LEU A 146 -16.48 -7.46 4.15
CA LEU A 146 -17.81 -6.83 4.25
C LEU A 146 -17.83 -5.56 5.11
N LEU A 147 -16.85 -5.38 6.00
CA LEU A 147 -16.78 -4.27 6.94
C LEU A 147 -16.34 -2.96 6.29
N TYR A 148 -15.60 -3.02 5.18
CA TYR A 148 -14.87 -1.87 4.63
C TYR A 148 -15.53 -1.22 3.42
N GLY A 149 -16.72 -1.66 3.06
CA GLY A 149 -17.50 -1.09 1.98
C GLY A 149 -17.43 -1.86 0.67
N SER A 150 -18.15 -1.37 -0.33
CA SER A 150 -18.04 -1.80 -1.71
C SER A 150 -16.62 -1.56 -2.24
N ASP A 151 -16.31 -2.10 -3.42
CA ASP A 151 -15.04 -1.96 -4.14
C ASP A 151 -13.89 -2.85 -3.64
N ALA A 152 -14.00 -3.50 -2.48
CA ALA A 152 -13.00 -4.44 -1.97
C ALA A 152 -13.00 -5.79 -2.70
N MET A 153 -13.00 -5.80 -4.05
CA MET A 153 -13.07 -7.03 -4.84
C MET A 153 -11.76 -7.82 -4.84
N ALA A 154 -10.62 -7.13 -4.83
CA ALA A 154 -9.30 -7.73 -4.68
C ALA A 154 -8.95 -7.96 -3.21
N GLY A 155 -9.48 -7.11 -2.34
CA GLY A 155 -9.23 -7.13 -0.92
C GLY A 155 -9.07 -5.76 -0.29
N VAL A 156 -8.54 -5.77 0.94
CA VAL A 156 -8.33 -4.56 1.73
C VAL A 156 -6.90 -4.52 2.26
N VAL A 157 -6.27 -3.36 2.19
CA VAL A 157 -5.00 -3.07 2.87
C VAL A 157 -5.30 -2.15 4.06
N ILE A 158 -5.01 -2.61 5.26
CA ILE A 158 -5.28 -1.89 6.51
C ILE A 158 -3.95 -1.48 7.13
N PHE A 159 -3.76 -0.17 7.26
CA PHE A 159 -2.63 0.42 7.96
C PHE A 159 -3.06 0.76 9.39
N HIS A 160 -2.60 -0.06 10.34
CA HIS A 160 -2.83 0.18 11.75
C HIS A 160 -1.80 1.15 12.31
N PRO A 161 -2.21 2.14 13.10
CA PRO A 161 -1.27 3.02 13.79
C PRO A 161 -0.45 2.24 14.83
N GLU A 162 0.60 2.88 15.34
CA GLU A 162 1.36 2.34 16.47
C GLU A 162 0.45 2.12 17.69
N PRO A 163 0.67 1.02 18.45
CA PRO A 163 -0.13 0.72 19.63
C PRO A 163 0.07 1.79 20.71
N ILE A 164 -1.01 2.04 21.48
CA ILE A 164 -0.96 2.94 22.62
C ILE A 164 -0.05 2.35 23.70
N LEU A 165 0.80 3.20 24.27
CA LEU A 165 1.72 2.79 25.34
C LEU A 165 0.98 2.30 26.60
N PRO A 166 1.56 1.42 27.40
CA PRO A 166 1.03 1.04 28.71
C PRO A 166 0.82 2.26 29.60
N ALA A 167 -0.17 2.18 30.49
CA ALA A 167 -0.48 3.26 31.42
C ALA A 167 0.72 3.63 32.30
N GLY A 168 0.97 4.92 32.49
CA GLY A 168 2.08 5.47 33.26
C GLY A 168 3.40 5.56 32.50
N THR A 169 3.45 5.21 31.20
CA THR A 169 4.67 5.25 30.40
C THR A 169 4.70 6.41 29.41
N MET A 170 5.91 6.86 29.12
CA MET A 170 6.22 7.82 28.07
C MET A 170 7.43 7.33 27.27
N SER A 171 7.46 7.59 25.99
CA SER A 171 8.58 7.26 25.11
C SER A 171 8.82 8.34 24.09
N ALA A 172 10.06 8.45 23.66
CA ALA A 172 10.42 9.15 22.43
C ALA A 172 11.28 8.23 21.58
N SER A 173 11.28 8.43 20.27
CA SER A 173 12.21 7.73 19.39
C SER A 173 12.67 8.62 18.24
N LEU A 174 13.91 8.37 17.82
CA LEU A 174 14.46 8.91 16.58
C LEU A 174 14.75 7.74 15.65
N THR A 175 14.23 7.81 14.45
CA THR A 175 14.55 6.88 13.35
C THR A 175 15.25 7.67 12.26
N SER A 176 16.31 7.10 11.66
CA SER A 176 16.92 7.65 10.45
C SER A 176 17.41 6.53 9.56
N GLU A 177 17.27 6.70 8.26
CA GLU A 177 17.73 5.77 7.22
C GLU A 177 18.44 6.53 6.10
N TYR A 178 19.49 5.92 5.56
CA TYR A 178 20.16 6.35 4.35
C TYR A 178 20.29 5.19 3.37
N GLN A 179 19.99 5.43 2.08
CA GLN A 179 20.13 4.46 1.00
C GLN A 179 21.06 4.98 -0.09
N THR A 180 21.94 4.12 -0.61
CA THR A 180 23.03 4.54 -1.49
C THR A 180 22.67 4.72 -2.96
N ASN A 181 21.60 4.09 -3.44
CA ASN A 181 21.26 4.10 -4.87
C ASN A 181 20.70 5.46 -5.30
N ASN A 182 19.64 5.91 -4.63
CA ASN A 182 18.95 7.17 -4.90
C ASN A 182 19.20 8.21 -3.80
N GLY A 183 20.24 8.04 -2.98
CA GLY A 183 20.55 8.95 -1.88
C GLY A 183 19.40 9.16 -0.91
N LEU A 184 18.43 8.24 -0.85
CA LEU A 184 17.28 8.39 0.04
C LEU A 184 17.78 8.64 1.47
N PHE A 185 17.32 9.72 2.04
CA PHE A 185 17.56 10.07 3.43
C PHE A 185 16.21 10.37 4.09
N ASP A 186 15.89 9.61 5.12
CA ASP A 186 14.74 9.88 5.97
C ASP A 186 15.13 10.08 7.42
N TYR A 187 14.33 10.84 8.14
CA TYR A 187 14.36 10.88 9.60
C TYR A 187 12.95 11.09 10.15
N SER A 188 12.71 10.48 11.31
CA SER A 188 11.44 10.60 12.00
C SER A 188 11.66 10.74 13.50
N VAL A 189 10.93 11.67 14.11
CA VAL A 189 10.90 11.87 15.55
C VAL A 189 9.50 11.54 16.04
N ASN A 190 9.41 10.67 17.05
CA ASN A 190 8.16 10.30 17.68
C ASN A 190 8.21 10.62 19.19
N PHE A 191 7.08 11.09 19.75
CA PHE A 191 6.87 11.31 21.16
C PHE A 191 5.47 10.83 21.55
N ALA A 192 5.42 9.84 22.45
CA ALA A 192 4.17 9.20 22.85
C ALA A 192 4.09 9.05 24.37
N GLY A 193 2.87 8.96 24.89
CA GLY A 193 2.64 8.72 26.30
C GLY A 193 1.21 8.30 26.62
N ASN A 194 1.08 7.73 27.83
CA ASN A 194 -0.21 7.36 28.41
C ASN A 194 -0.15 7.64 29.93
N LYS A 195 -0.82 8.67 30.39
CA LYS A 195 -0.82 9.08 31.80
C LYS A 195 -2.18 9.59 32.23
N ASN A 196 -2.69 9.08 33.34
CA ASN A 196 -3.98 9.50 33.91
C ASN A 196 -5.12 9.37 32.91
N ASP A 197 -5.20 8.24 32.21
CA ASP A 197 -6.18 7.95 31.14
C ASP A 197 -6.06 8.82 29.87
N PHE A 198 -5.15 9.80 29.87
CA PHE A 198 -4.86 10.60 28.70
C PHE A 198 -3.75 9.97 27.90
N VAL A 199 -3.98 9.79 26.60
CA VAL A 199 -3.04 9.19 25.64
C VAL A 199 -2.68 10.21 24.57
N TRP A 200 -1.41 10.22 24.17
CA TRP A 200 -0.94 11.03 23.05
C TRP A 200 0.15 10.31 22.27
N ASN A 201 0.26 10.63 21.01
CA ASN A 201 1.37 10.23 20.13
C ASN A 201 1.53 11.33 19.06
N TRP A 202 2.75 11.80 18.87
CA TRP A 202 3.08 12.78 17.83
C TRP A 202 4.30 12.28 17.07
N ARG A 203 4.21 12.30 15.75
CA ARG A 203 5.32 11.91 14.87
C ARG A 203 5.50 12.96 13.79
N PHE A 204 6.74 13.35 13.55
CA PHE A 204 7.18 14.08 12.39
C PHE A 204 8.12 13.23 11.58
N THR A 205 7.96 13.21 10.25
CA THR A 205 8.80 12.49 9.29
C THR A 205 9.15 13.42 8.14
N ASP A 206 10.41 13.39 7.70
CA ASP A 206 10.89 14.06 6.49
C ASP A 206 11.78 13.08 5.72
N LYS A 207 11.53 12.92 4.42
CA LYS A 207 12.20 11.98 3.53
C LYS A 207 12.48 12.66 2.20
N MET A 208 13.65 12.42 1.63
CA MET A 208 14.02 12.90 0.31
C MET A 208 14.87 11.87 -0.41
N ALA A 209 14.74 11.83 -1.73
CA ALA A 209 15.54 10.97 -2.58
C ALA A 209 15.84 11.70 -3.90
N HIS A 210 17.07 11.57 -4.40
CA HIS A 210 17.41 11.95 -5.76
C HIS A 210 17.05 10.84 -6.77
N SER A 211 17.29 11.05 -8.05
CA SER A 211 17.04 10.05 -9.09
C SER A 211 17.73 8.73 -8.78
N TYR A 212 17.01 7.62 -8.97
CA TYR A 212 17.64 6.30 -8.84
C TYR A 212 18.51 5.99 -10.04
N LYS A 213 19.41 5.04 -9.86
CA LYS A 213 20.27 4.54 -10.94
C LYS A 213 20.23 3.03 -11.09
N ASN A 214 20.54 2.57 -12.27
CA ASN A 214 20.78 1.16 -12.58
C ASN A 214 22.00 1.02 -13.47
N LYS A 215 22.44 -0.22 -13.70
CA LYS A 215 23.67 -0.50 -14.45
C LYS A 215 23.57 -0.16 -15.94
N ALA A 216 22.36 -0.22 -16.53
CA ALA A 216 22.14 -0.04 -17.96
C ALA A 216 21.90 1.42 -18.33
N ASP A 217 20.98 2.11 -17.61
CA ASP A 217 20.54 3.46 -17.95
C ASP A 217 21.35 4.56 -17.23
N GLY A 218 22.18 4.19 -16.23
CA GLY A 218 22.77 5.17 -15.34
C GLY A 218 21.73 5.76 -14.37
N TYR A 219 21.72 7.07 -14.16
CA TYR A 219 20.66 7.76 -13.43
C TYR A 219 19.42 7.92 -14.32
N VAL A 220 18.26 7.51 -13.81
CA VAL A 220 16.98 7.62 -14.51
C VAL A 220 16.35 8.97 -14.16
N PRO A 221 16.15 9.86 -15.14
CA PRO A 221 15.65 11.21 -14.90
C PRO A 221 14.25 11.19 -14.28
N ASN A 222 13.91 12.25 -13.57
CA ASN A 222 12.60 12.48 -12.99
C ASN A 222 12.07 11.32 -12.13
N THR A 223 12.97 10.69 -11.34
CA THR A 223 12.60 9.66 -10.35
C THR A 223 12.86 10.08 -8.91
N GLN A 224 13.26 11.34 -8.71
CA GLN A 224 13.43 11.95 -7.39
C GLN A 224 12.08 12.29 -6.75
N PHE A 225 12.06 12.32 -5.43
CA PHE A 225 10.88 12.73 -4.67
C PHE A 225 11.24 13.26 -3.28
N ALA A 226 10.34 14.02 -2.70
CA ALA A 226 10.38 14.44 -1.30
C ALA A 226 9.05 14.12 -0.62
N GLU A 227 9.09 13.75 0.67
CA GLU A 227 7.92 13.40 1.48
C GLU A 227 8.04 14.05 2.85
N ARG A 228 6.98 14.67 3.34
CA ARG A 228 6.91 15.24 4.69
C ARG A 228 5.59 14.88 5.35
N ALA A 229 5.65 14.39 6.58
CA ALA A 229 4.47 13.99 7.32
C ALA A 229 4.48 14.48 8.76
N LEU A 230 3.30 14.81 9.27
CA LEU A 230 3.04 15.06 10.68
C LEU A 230 1.79 14.28 11.07
N SER A 231 1.89 13.40 12.06
CA SER A 231 0.75 12.68 12.60
C SER A 231 0.63 12.88 14.11
N GLY A 232 -0.60 12.89 14.61
CA GLY A 232 -0.87 13.08 16.02
C GLY A 232 -2.09 12.29 16.50
N LEU A 233 -2.03 11.82 17.73
CA LEU A 233 -3.11 11.24 18.49
C LEU A 233 -3.27 11.99 19.79
N LEU A 234 -4.49 12.36 20.13
CA LEU A 234 -4.91 12.80 21.46
C LEU A 234 -6.13 11.98 21.87
N GLY A 235 -6.15 11.42 23.07
CA GLY A 235 -7.24 10.55 23.44
C GLY A 235 -7.43 10.35 24.92
N LEU A 236 -8.61 9.84 25.26
CA LEU A 236 -9.01 9.45 26.61
C LEU A 236 -9.41 7.98 26.61
N ASN A 237 -8.82 7.21 27.54
CA ASN A 237 -9.22 5.85 27.85
C ASN A 237 -9.90 5.80 29.21
N LYS A 238 -11.16 5.35 29.24
CA LYS A 238 -11.99 5.32 30.44
C LYS A 238 -12.68 3.98 30.58
N GLN A 239 -13.36 3.76 31.72
CA GLN A 239 -14.13 2.52 31.94
C GLN A 239 -15.30 2.36 30.96
N TRP A 240 -15.82 3.45 30.39
CA TRP A 240 -16.90 3.42 29.39
C TRP A 240 -16.39 3.09 27.98
N GLY A 241 -15.07 3.10 27.73
CA GLY A 241 -14.44 2.90 26.42
C GLY A 241 -13.32 3.88 26.15
N HIS A 242 -13.22 4.37 24.91
CA HIS A 242 -12.25 5.40 24.56
C HIS A 242 -12.81 6.43 23.59
N SER A 243 -12.17 7.59 23.55
CA SER A 243 -12.36 8.62 22.51
C SER A 243 -11.00 9.14 22.08
N HIS A 244 -10.64 8.92 20.81
CA HIS A 244 -9.36 9.25 20.21
C HIS A 244 -9.52 10.16 19.02
N LEU A 245 -8.87 11.31 19.03
CA LEU A 245 -8.73 12.20 17.89
C LEU A 245 -7.37 11.97 17.24
N ARG A 246 -7.37 11.54 15.97
CA ARG A 246 -6.19 11.41 15.14
C ARG A 246 -6.14 12.53 14.11
N LEU A 247 -4.98 13.14 13.98
CA LEU A 247 -4.73 14.21 13.02
C LEU A 247 -3.53 13.82 12.17
N SER A 248 -3.59 14.06 10.87
CA SER A 248 -2.43 13.88 10.02
C SER A 248 -2.37 14.91 8.89
N TYR A 249 -1.16 15.26 8.57
CA TYR A 249 -0.74 16.00 7.39
C TYR A 249 0.28 15.16 6.66
N TYR A 250 0.12 15.01 5.37
CA TYR A 250 1.06 14.33 4.49
C TYR A 250 1.25 15.17 3.22
N ASN A 251 2.50 15.34 2.83
CA ASN A 251 2.86 15.97 1.57
C ASN A 251 3.88 15.11 0.87
N VAL A 252 3.72 14.93 -0.42
CA VAL A 252 4.71 14.29 -1.29
C VAL A 252 4.83 15.06 -2.59
N THR A 253 6.08 15.23 -3.04
CA THR A 253 6.43 15.90 -4.30
C THR A 253 7.28 14.95 -5.13
N PRO A 254 6.67 14.02 -5.89
CA PRO A 254 7.38 13.19 -6.86
C PRO A 254 7.53 13.91 -8.18
N SER A 255 8.69 13.77 -8.82
CA SER A 255 8.83 14.10 -10.24
C SER A 255 8.15 13.03 -11.10
N ILE A 256 7.72 13.41 -12.29
CA ILE A 256 7.04 12.55 -13.26
C ILE A 256 7.96 12.40 -14.48
N ILE A 257 8.02 11.20 -15.04
CA ILE A 257 8.75 10.94 -16.27
C ILE A 257 7.82 11.09 -17.45
N GLU A 258 8.17 12.02 -18.32
CA GLU A 258 7.55 12.15 -19.64
C GLU A 258 8.54 11.78 -20.73
N ALA A 259 8.02 11.21 -21.82
CA ALA A 259 8.81 10.84 -23.00
C ALA A 259 8.70 11.89 -24.13
N HIS A 260 8.28 13.10 -23.83
CA HIS A 260 8.25 14.14 -24.86
C HIS A 260 9.66 14.63 -25.17
N GLU A 261 10.13 14.37 -26.39
CA GLU A 261 11.07 15.28 -27.03
C GLU A 261 10.30 16.58 -27.24
N HIS A 262 10.74 17.66 -26.59
CA HIS A 262 10.31 18.99 -26.95
C HIS A 262 10.78 19.27 -28.39
N HIS A 263 9.97 18.88 -29.38
CA HIS A 263 10.04 19.46 -30.70
C HIS A 263 9.55 20.91 -30.57
N HIS A 264 10.46 21.82 -30.30
CA HIS A 264 10.23 23.20 -30.68
C HIS A 264 10.17 23.22 -32.20
N ASP A 265 8.95 23.19 -32.77
CA ASP A 265 8.72 23.58 -34.15
C ASP A 265 9.09 25.05 -34.27
N HIS A 266 10.36 25.29 -34.52
CA HIS A 266 10.81 26.59 -35.00
C HIS A 266 10.48 26.71 -36.51
N ASP A 267 9.23 27.03 -36.79
CA ASP A 267 8.86 27.69 -38.06
C ASP A 267 9.12 29.20 -37.87
N GLY A 268 10.24 29.64 -38.34
CA GLY A 268 10.50 31.10 -38.45
C GLY A 268 11.95 31.48 -38.24
N ASP A 269 12.63 31.75 -39.36
CA ASP A 269 13.91 32.43 -39.43
C ASP A 269 13.93 33.69 -38.54
N GLU A 270 14.78 33.70 -37.51
CA GLU A 270 15.55 34.89 -37.10
C GLU A 270 16.71 34.44 -36.20
N ASP A 271 17.93 34.67 -36.72
CA ASP A 271 19.21 34.52 -35.99
C ASP A 271 19.21 35.36 -34.69
N HIS A 272 18.92 34.71 -33.57
CA HIS A 272 19.38 35.20 -32.27
C HIS A 272 20.13 34.06 -31.56
N ASP A 273 21.47 34.17 -31.55
CA ASP A 273 22.40 33.44 -30.69
C ASP A 273 22.00 33.66 -29.21
N HIS A 274 21.03 32.91 -28.70
CA HIS A 274 20.89 32.64 -27.29
C HIS A 274 21.57 31.29 -27.02
N GLU A 275 22.77 31.33 -26.43
CA GLU A 275 23.37 30.19 -25.76
C GLU A 275 22.38 29.71 -24.67
N HIS A 276 21.47 28.85 -25.02
CA HIS A 276 20.78 28.04 -24.02
C HIS A 276 21.84 27.12 -23.42
N GLU A 277 22.31 27.43 -22.20
CA GLU A 277 23.00 26.48 -21.36
C GLU A 277 22.05 25.29 -21.22
N HIS A 278 22.32 24.18 -21.94
CA HIS A 278 21.72 22.90 -21.66
C HIS A 278 22.09 22.56 -20.22
N GLU A 279 21.17 22.77 -19.26
CA GLU A 279 21.34 22.28 -17.90
C GLU A 279 21.60 20.78 -17.98
N THR A 280 22.83 20.38 -17.71
CA THR A 280 23.20 18.98 -17.70
C THR A 280 22.44 18.30 -16.57
N PHE A 281 21.62 17.28 -16.88
CA PHE A 281 20.87 16.50 -15.90
C PHE A 281 21.78 16.05 -14.74
N ASP A 282 21.54 16.57 -13.53
CA ASP A 282 22.20 16.12 -12.30
C ASP A 282 21.37 15.05 -11.60
N GLY A 283 21.66 13.78 -11.89
CA GLY A 283 20.96 12.63 -11.26
C GLY A 283 21.07 12.57 -9.73
N LYS A 284 21.86 13.46 -9.08
CA LYS A 284 21.99 13.56 -7.63
C LYS A 284 21.28 14.78 -7.03
N SER A 285 20.59 15.56 -7.84
CA SER A 285 19.75 16.66 -7.36
C SER A 285 18.58 16.12 -6.55
N TYR A 286 18.33 16.73 -5.38
CA TYR A 286 17.14 16.47 -4.56
C TYR A 286 15.98 17.42 -4.90
N HIS A 287 16.19 18.37 -5.80
CA HIS A 287 15.12 19.20 -6.32
C HIS A 287 14.29 18.38 -7.31
N HIS A 288 12.99 18.58 -7.29
CA HIS A 288 12.12 17.96 -8.28
C HIS A 288 12.50 18.44 -9.69
N GLY A 289 12.39 17.56 -10.66
CA GLY A 289 12.43 17.92 -12.07
C GLY A 289 11.03 18.28 -12.56
N ILE A 290 10.92 18.77 -13.77
CA ILE A 290 9.67 19.06 -14.46
C ILE A 290 9.45 17.92 -15.47
N PRO A 291 8.22 17.39 -15.57
CA PRO A 291 7.04 17.68 -14.75
C PRO A 291 7.11 17.02 -13.35
N TYR A 292 6.26 17.53 -12.44
CA TYR A 292 6.17 17.00 -11.08
C TYR A 292 4.76 17.17 -10.50
N GLN A 293 4.47 16.43 -9.42
CA GLN A 293 3.25 16.59 -8.64
C GLN A 293 3.55 17.20 -7.26
N GLU A 294 2.61 18.01 -6.75
CA GLU A 294 2.51 18.35 -5.34
C GLU A 294 1.20 17.77 -4.76
N VAL A 295 1.34 16.85 -3.82
CA VAL A 295 0.18 16.23 -3.18
C VAL A 295 0.14 16.60 -1.72
N TYR A 296 -1.01 17.10 -1.26
CA TYR A 296 -1.27 17.42 0.15
C TYR A 296 -2.47 16.62 0.62
N HIS A 297 -2.32 15.91 1.74
CA HIS A 297 -3.40 15.17 2.37
C HIS A 297 -3.54 15.57 3.83
N TYR A 298 -4.67 16.18 4.17
CA TYR A 298 -5.06 16.54 5.52
C TYR A 298 -6.14 15.58 6.00
N LYS A 299 -6.01 15.07 7.23
CA LYS A 299 -6.96 14.11 7.79
C LYS A 299 -7.21 14.37 9.26
N ALA A 300 -8.47 14.28 9.68
CA ALA A 300 -8.90 14.26 11.06
C ALA A 300 -9.90 13.12 11.26
N VAL A 301 -9.62 12.23 12.24
CA VAL A 301 -10.46 11.08 12.56
C VAL A 301 -10.79 11.06 14.04
N LEU A 302 -12.08 11.00 14.36
CA LEU A 302 -12.58 10.77 15.71
C LEU A 302 -12.99 9.29 15.82
N ASP A 303 -12.25 8.51 16.61
CA ASP A 303 -12.45 7.08 16.88
C ASP A 303 -12.98 6.91 18.31
N ASN A 304 -14.22 6.46 18.44
CA ASN A 304 -14.86 6.25 19.73
C ASN A 304 -15.30 4.80 19.86
N LEU A 305 -15.06 4.24 21.04
CA LEU A 305 -15.58 2.94 21.45
C LEU A 305 -16.34 3.12 22.77
N PHE A 306 -17.57 2.62 22.82
CA PHE A 306 -18.44 2.65 23.99
C PHE A 306 -18.76 1.22 24.41
N TYR A 307 -18.50 0.86 25.66
CA TYR A 307 -18.96 -0.41 26.24
C TYR A 307 -20.41 -0.24 26.71
N LEU A 308 -21.31 -1.08 26.20
CA LEU A 308 -22.74 -1.05 26.46
C LEU A 308 -23.18 -2.38 27.10
N GLY A 309 -22.89 -2.54 28.38
CA GLY A 309 -23.03 -3.80 29.10
C GLY A 309 -22.05 -4.84 28.53
N GLU A 310 -22.56 -5.98 28.06
CA GLU A 310 -21.76 -7.02 27.39
C GLU A 310 -21.50 -6.75 25.91
N GLY A 311 -22.15 -5.75 25.33
CA GLY A 311 -21.93 -5.30 23.95
C GLY A 311 -21.01 -4.11 23.85
N SER A 312 -20.68 -3.69 22.62
CA SER A 312 -19.93 -2.46 22.39
C SER A 312 -20.34 -1.77 21.10
N MET A 313 -20.20 -0.45 21.07
CA MET A 313 -20.47 0.37 19.91
C MET A 313 -19.22 1.16 19.52
N LYS A 314 -18.78 1.00 18.29
CA LYS A 314 -17.69 1.78 17.69
C LYS A 314 -18.27 2.82 16.75
N VAL A 315 -17.80 4.07 16.86
CA VAL A 315 -18.20 5.18 16.01
C VAL A 315 -16.96 5.88 15.50
N LEU A 316 -16.77 5.84 14.19
CA LEU A 316 -15.71 6.58 13.49
C LEU A 316 -16.32 7.70 12.66
N LEU A 317 -15.77 8.89 12.80
CA LEU A 317 -16.06 10.04 11.94
C LEU A 317 -14.75 10.59 11.42
N GLY A 318 -14.61 10.69 10.11
CA GLY A 318 -13.38 11.15 9.48
C GLY A 318 -13.64 12.26 8.47
N TYR A 319 -12.81 13.28 8.48
CA TYR A 319 -12.74 14.27 7.42
C TYR A 319 -11.36 14.23 6.78
N GLN A 320 -11.34 14.22 5.45
CA GLN A 320 -10.13 14.23 4.66
C GLN A 320 -10.22 15.31 3.59
N GLN A 321 -9.10 15.96 3.32
CA GLN A 321 -8.92 16.80 2.15
C GLN A 321 -7.66 16.37 1.42
N ASN A 322 -7.80 15.93 0.18
CA ASN A 322 -6.70 15.64 -0.72
C ASN A 322 -6.60 16.75 -1.76
N GLN A 323 -5.41 17.26 -1.96
CA GLN A 323 -5.10 18.22 -3.02
C GLN A 323 -3.97 17.63 -3.85
N ARG A 324 -4.19 17.50 -5.15
CA ARG A 324 -3.21 17.06 -6.12
C ARG A 324 -3.05 18.10 -7.19
N LYS A 325 -1.83 18.57 -7.36
CA LYS A 325 -1.45 19.52 -8.37
C LYS A 325 -0.38 18.89 -9.24
N GLU A 326 -0.44 19.10 -10.54
CA GLU A 326 0.54 18.68 -11.52
C GLU A 326 1.07 19.91 -12.26
N PHE A 327 2.38 19.98 -12.35
CA PHE A 327 3.10 21.08 -12.98
C PHE A 327 3.86 20.51 -14.17
N GLU A 328 3.55 21.00 -15.37
CA GLU A 328 4.20 20.61 -16.63
C GLU A 328 5.36 21.57 -16.96
N GLU A 329 5.29 22.81 -16.50
CA GLU A 329 6.32 23.83 -16.54
C GLU A 329 6.54 24.44 -15.15
N GLU A 330 7.59 25.27 -14.95
CA GLU A 330 7.92 25.82 -13.62
C GLU A 330 6.77 26.59 -12.97
N ASP A 331 6.03 27.38 -13.75
CA ASP A 331 4.94 28.25 -13.27
C ASP A 331 3.56 27.86 -13.80
N GLU A 332 3.45 26.77 -14.59
CA GLU A 332 2.19 26.33 -15.21
C GLU A 332 1.63 25.11 -14.48
N MET A 333 0.48 25.29 -13.80
CA MET A 333 -0.23 24.23 -13.11
C MET A 333 -1.33 23.67 -14.02
N GLY A 334 -1.04 22.58 -14.72
CA GLY A 334 -1.99 21.90 -15.62
C GLY A 334 -3.17 21.34 -14.81
N LEU A 335 -2.97 20.29 -14.02
CA LEU A 335 -4.04 19.66 -13.23
C LEU A 335 -4.05 20.14 -11.78
N TYR A 336 -5.24 20.43 -11.24
CA TYR A 336 -5.44 20.65 -9.80
C TYR A 336 -6.77 20.04 -9.34
N PHE A 337 -6.69 18.89 -8.69
CA PHE A 337 -7.82 18.23 -8.03
C PHE A 337 -7.85 18.54 -6.55
N LYS A 338 -9.02 18.94 -6.04
CA LYS A 338 -9.28 19.13 -4.62
C LYS A 338 -10.47 18.28 -4.20
N LEU A 339 -10.16 17.20 -3.47
CA LEU A 339 -11.15 16.22 -3.00
C LEU A 339 -11.39 16.37 -1.51
N HIS A 340 -12.65 16.59 -1.13
CA HIS A 340 -13.12 16.56 0.25
C HIS A 340 -13.88 15.26 0.48
N THR A 341 -13.53 14.53 1.54
CA THR A 341 -14.21 13.28 1.92
C THR A 341 -14.61 13.32 3.37
N LEU A 342 -15.90 13.11 3.65
CA LEU A 342 -16.44 12.86 4.98
C LEU A 342 -16.75 11.37 5.09
N ASN A 343 -16.04 10.65 5.97
CA ASN A 343 -16.29 9.24 6.25
C ASN A 343 -17.10 9.08 7.53
N TYR A 344 -17.99 8.11 7.57
CA TYR A 344 -18.71 7.69 8.76
C TYR A 344 -18.77 6.17 8.83
N ASP A 345 -18.60 5.64 10.05
CA ASP A 345 -18.61 4.20 10.31
C ASP A 345 -19.16 3.94 11.72
N LEU A 346 -20.21 3.13 11.80
CA LEU A 346 -20.88 2.72 13.02
C LEU A 346 -20.95 1.21 13.08
N HIS A 347 -20.30 0.60 14.05
CA HIS A 347 -20.34 -0.84 14.33
C HIS A 347 -20.95 -1.09 15.70
N TYR A 348 -21.90 -2.01 15.77
CA TYR A 348 -22.47 -2.48 17.03
C TYR A 348 -22.18 -3.98 17.19
N HIS A 349 -21.37 -4.31 18.17
CA HIS A 349 -21.14 -5.69 18.60
C HIS A 349 -22.18 -6.05 19.64
N LEU A 350 -23.04 -7.00 19.29
CA LEU A 350 -24.06 -7.50 20.19
C LEU A 350 -23.42 -8.36 21.30
N PRO A 351 -24.06 -8.49 22.47
CA PRO A 351 -23.67 -9.49 23.45
C PRO A 351 -23.62 -10.89 22.82
N GLU A 352 -22.64 -11.68 23.22
CA GLU A 352 -22.54 -13.07 22.74
C GLU A 352 -23.76 -13.89 23.20
N MET A 353 -24.42 -14.57 22.27
CA MET A 353 -25.62 -15.37 22.53
C MET A 353 -25.42 -16.83 22.12
N ASN A 354 -25.37 -17.75 23.07
CA ASN A 354 -25.22 -19.19 22.82
C ASN A 354 -24.01 -19.54 21.93
N GLY A 355 -22.88 -18.86 22.13
CA GLY A 355 -21.66 -19.04 21.33
C GLY A 355 -21.66 -18.32 19.97
N TRP A 356 -22.71 -17.55 19.66
CA TRP A 356 -22.76 -16.70 18.47
C TRP A 356 -22.28 -15.28 18.78
N LYS A 357 -21.31 -14.83 18.01
CA LYS A 357 -20.83 -13.45 17.97
C LYS A 357 -21.50 -12.76 16.77
N LEU A 358 -22.25 -11.71 17.06
CA LEU A 358 -23.00 -10.97 16.05
C LEU A 358 -22.54 -9.52 16.01
N MET A 359 -22.38 -8.96 14.81
CA MET A 359 -22.10 -7.56 14.62
C MET A 359 -22.97 -7.01 13.48
N THR A 360 -23.43 -5.78 13.63
CA THR A 360 -24.13 -5.04 12.57
C THR A 360 -23.56 -3.64 12.48
N GLY A 361 -23.71 -3.02 11.34
CA GLY A 361 -23.22 -1.65 11.18
C GLY A 361 -23.69 -0.95 9.93
N LEU A 362 -23.36 0.34 9.90
CA LEU A 362 -23.58 1.26 8.80
C LEU A 362 -22.28 2.00 8.53
N ASN A 363 -21.84 2.10 7.29
CA ASN A 363 -20.75 2.98 6.94
C ASN A 363 -20.90 3.54 5.54
N GLY A 364 -20.09 4.52 5.23
CA GLY A 364 -20.07 5.16 3.94
C GLY A 364 -19.23 6.43 3.92
N MET A 365 -19.42 7.20 2.85
CA MET A 365 -18.72 8.47 2.68
C MET A 365 -19.55 9.45 1.84
N TYR A 366 -19.25 10.73 2.04
CA TYR A 366 -19.63 11.80 1.13
C TYR A 366 -18.37 12.42 0.55
N GLN A 367 -18.32 12.57 -0.77
CA GLN A 367 -17.20 13.23 -1.46
C GLN A 367 -17.69 14.42 -2.27
N LYS A 368 -16.85 15.46 -2.29
CA LYS A 368 -16.94 16.58 -3.24
C LYS A 368 -15.57 16.78 -3.88
N SER A 369 -15.51 16.68 -5.19
CA SER A 369 -14.29 16.94 -5.98
C SER A 369 -14.45 18.21 -6.79
N GLU A 370 -13.42 19.04 -6.79
CA GLU A 370 -13.31 20.28 -7.53
C GLU A 370 -12.05 20.24 -8.40
N ASN A 371 -12.16 20.76 -9.62
CA ASN A 371 -11.04 20.93 -10.54
C ASN A 371 -10.71 22.41 -10.58
N LEU A 372 -9.47 22.78 -10.27
CA LEU A 372 -9.02 24.15 -10.08
C LEU A 372 -7.79 24.50 -10.96
N GLY A 373 -7.30 23.52 -11.75
CA GLY A 373 -6.22 23.71 -12.71
C GLY A 373 -6.74 24.22 -14.05
N GLU A 374 -5.86 24.36 -15.01
CA GLU A 374 -6.16 24.80 -16.38
C GLU A 374 -6.62 23.61 -17.24
N GLU A 375 -6.14 22.41 -16.93
CA GLU A 375 -6.51 21.16 -17.57
C GLU A 375 -7.53 20.36 -16.78
N TYR A 376 -8.34 19.59 -17.48
CA TYR A 376 -9.42 18.81 -16.90
C TYR A 376 -9.42 17.39 -17.44
N LEU A 377 -8.97 16.44 -16.65
CA LEU A 377 -9.03 15.01 -16.99
C LEU A 377 -10.39 14.40 -16.68
N ILE A 378 -11.00 14.80 -15.56
CA ILE A 378 -12.31 14.32 -15.09
C ILE A 378 -13.19 15.51 -14.69
N PRO A 379 -14.55 15.40 -14.76
CA PRO A 379 -15.44 16.46 -14.31
C PRO A 379 -15.42 16.61 -12.79
N ALA A 380 -15.74 17.78 -12.29
CA ALA A 380 -16.08 17.97 -10.87
C ALA A 380 -17.31 17.11 -10.51
N TYR A 381 -17.38 16.60 -9.27
CA TYR A 381 -18.45 15.68 -8.86
C TYR A 381 -18.77 15.72 -7.37
N ASN A 382 -19.97 15.21 -7.05
CA ASN A 382 -20.34 14.77 -5.73
C ASN A 382 -20.64 13.27 -5.75
N LEU A 383 -20.25 12.57 -4.66
CA LEU A 383 -20.53 11.17 -4.48
C LEU A 383 -21.05 10.94 -3.05
N PHE A 384 -22.05 10.11 -2.92
CA PHE A 384 -22.57 9.65 -1.63
C PHE A 384 -22.67 8.14 -1.62
N ASP A 385 -21.98 7.51 -0.68
CA ASP A 385 -22.01 6.07 -0.41
C ASP A 385 -22.68 5.81 0.93
N ILE A 386 -23.54 4.79 0.97
CA ILE A 386 -24.08 4.21 2.19
C ILE A 386 -24.13 2.69 2.05
N GLY A 387 -23.67 2.00 3.09
CA GLY A 387 -23.74 0.55 3.18
C GLY A 387 -24.17 0.09 4.55
N ALA A 388 -25.03 -0.93 4.59
CA ALA A 388 -25.46 -1.62 5.80
C ALA A 388 -24.98 -3.06 5.76
N PHE A 389 -24.50 -3.58 6.88
CA PHE A 389 -24.01 -4.95 6.97
C PHE A 389 -24.40 -5.62 8.27
N ALA A 390 -24.42 -6.95 8.23
CA ALA A 390 -24.53 -7.82 9.40
C ALA A 390 -23.60 -9.01 9.23
N THR A 391 -22.90 -9.36 10.30
CA THR A 391 -21.96 -10.49 10.33
C THR A 391 -22.24 -11.37 11.54
N ALA A 392 -21.95 -12.67 11.40
CA ALA A 392 -22.12 -13.67 12.43
C ALA A 392 -20.92 -14.62 12.44
N GLY A 393 -20.53 -15.09 13.62
CA GLY A 393 -19.50 -16.11 13.78
C GLY A 393 -19.79 -17.00 14.97
N THR A 394 -19.39 -18.28 14.87
CA THR A 394 -19.54 -19.25 15.95
C THR A 394 -18.50 -20.35 15.88
N GLU A 395 -18.22 -20.96 17.03
CA GLU A 395 -17.34 -22.12 17.16
C GLU A 395 -18.18 -23.35 17.53
N ILE A 396 -18.15 -24.37 16.67
CA ILE A 396 -18.91 -25.61 16.89
C ILE A 396 -17.94 -26.78 16.79
N GLY A 397 -17.51 -27.31 17.93
CA GLY A 397 -16.55 -28.40 18.01
C GLY A 397 -15.20 -28.01 17.37
N LYS A 398 -14.88 -28.63 16.23
CA LYS A 398 -13.65 -28.32 15.46
C LYS A 398 -13.84 -27.30 14.34
N TRP A 399 -15.01 -26.69 14.24
CA TRP A 399 -15.36 -25.75 13.19
C TRP A 399 -15.44 -24.34 13.74
N ASN A 400 -14.76 -23.40 13.08
CA ASN A 400 -15.02 -21.97 13.18
C ASN A 400 -15.76 -21.55 11.91
N ILE A 401 -16.98 -21.05 12.05
CA ILE A 401 -17.82 -20.64 10.93
C ILE A 401 -18.10 -19.16 11.06
N THR A 402 -17.85 -18.41 10.00
CA THR A 402 -18.14 -16.96 9.93
C THR A 402 -18.83 -16.63 8.63
N GLY A 403 -19.68 -15.62 8.66
CA GLY A 403 -20.31 -15.12 7.45
C GLY A 403 -20.95 -13.77 7.66
N GLY A 404 -21.38 -13.17 6.57
CA GLY A 404 -22.04 -11.88 6.62
C GLY A 404 -22.60 -11.48 5.28
N LEU A 405 -23.45 -10.46 5.34
CA LEU A 405 -24.14 -9.87 4.21
C LEU A 405 -23.99 -8.35 4.28
N ARG A 406 -23.97 -7.72 3.12
CA ARG A 406 -23.86 -6.26 2.99
C ARG A 406 -24.67 -5.76 1.80
N LEU A 407 -25.35 -4.64 1.98
CA LEU A 407 -26.06 -3.91 0.93
C LEU A 407 -25.45 -2.52 0.82
N ASP A 408 -25.04 -2.12 -0.39
CA ASP A 408 -24.45 -0.82 -0.68
C ASP A 408 -25.28 -0.06 -1.69
N ASN A 409 -25.29 1.26 -1.56
CA ASN A 409 -25.79 2.18 -2.56
C ASN A 409 -24.81 3.33 -2.75
N ARG A 410 -24.40 3.57 -4.00
CA ARG A 410 -23.57 4.70 -4.42
C ARG A 410 -24.36 5.59 -5.34
N HIS A 411 -24.50 6.85 -4.97
CA HIS A 411 -25.03 7.91 -5.82
C HIS A 411 -23.89 8.83 -6.27
N LEU A 412 -23.72 8.99 -7.58
CA LEU A 412 -22.69 9.83 -8.18
C LEU A 412 -23.36 10.87 -9.08
N HIS A 413 -22.95 12.12 -8.95
CA HIS A 413 -23.41 13.25 -9.72
C HIS A 413 -22.20 14.05 -10.25
N SER A 414 -22.04 14.11 -11.57
CA SER A 414 -21.02 14.92 -12.24
C SER A 414 -21.60 16.25 -12.72
N PHE A 415 -20.74 17.27 -12.78
CA PHE A 415 -21.09 18.59 -13.25
C PHE A 415 -20.62 18.77 -14.71
N ALA A 416 -21.40 19.51 -15.49
CA ALA A 416 -21.02 19.85 -16.86
C ALA A 416 -19.90 20.89 -16.88
N LEU A 417 -18.99 20.73 -17.85
CA LEU A 417 -18.05 21.77 -18.28
C LEU A 417 -18.22 21.93 -19.81
N ALA A 418 -18.58 23.13 -20.22
CA ALA A 418 -18.91 23.40 -21.62
C ALA A 418 -17.76 23.00 -22.57
N GLY A 419 -18.09 22.19 -23.57
CA GLY A 419 -17.12 21.70 -24.57
C GLY A 419 -16.29 20.49 -24.13
N GLN A 420 -16.32 20.07 -22.86
CA GLN A 420 -15.49 18.97 -22.38
C GLN A 420 -16.27 17.87 -21.67
N PHE A 421 -17.17 18.19 -20.74
CA PHE A 421 -17.94 17.22 -19.97
C PHE A 421 -19.42 17.49 -20.00
N GLU A 422 -20.21 16.41 -20.13
CA GLU A 422 -21.65 16.45 -19.94
C GLU A 422 -22.02 16.14 -18.51
N ARG A 423 -23.12 16.75 -18.01
CA ARG A 423 -23.68 16.44 -16.70
C ARG A 423 -24.37 15.08 -16.73
N PHE A 424 -24.09 14.23 -15.75
CA PHE A 424 -24.86 13.00 -15.57
C PHE A 424 -25.02 12.67 -14.09
N SER A 425 -25.96 11.78 -13.80
CA SER A 425 -26.13 11.15 -12.48
C SER A 425 -26.28 9.65 -12.65
N ARG A 426 -25.60 8.89 -11.82
CA ARG A 426 -25.69 7.43 -11.78
C ARG A 426 -25.94 6.95 -10.35
N ASN A 427 -26.71 5.88 -10.24
CA ASN A 427 -26.99 5.22 -8.99
C ASN A 427 -26.67 3.73 -9.12
N PHE A 428 -25.82 3.22 -8.23
CA PHE A 428 -25.39 1.82 -8.22
C PHE A 428 -25.79 1.20 -6.89
N THR A 429 -26.56 0.11 -6.94
CA THR A 429 -26.94 -0.66 -5.77
C THR A 429 -26.34 -2.07 -5.90
N GLY A 430 -25.66 -2.54 -4.86
CA GLY A 430 -24.98 -3.81 -4.87
C GLY A 430 -25.15 -4.59 -3.59
N PHE A 431 -25.09 -5.90 -3.75
CA PHE A 431 -25.12 -6.86 -2.66
C PHE A 431 -23.78 -7.62 -2.61
N SER A 432 -23.17 -7.66 -1.44
CA SER A 432 -21.98 -8.44 -1.14
C SER A 432 -22.27 -9.43 -0.02
N GLY A 433 -21.57 -10.55 -0.01
CA GLY A 433 -21.76 -11.57 1.00
C GLY A 433 -20.53 -12.47 1.10
N SER A 434 -20.37 -13.10 2.26
CA SER A 434 -19.31 -14.09 2.48
C SER A 434 -19.77 -15.13 3.47
N VAL A 435 -19.40 -16.38 3.23
CA VAL A 435 -19.48 -17.47 4.20
C VAL A 435 -18.20 -18.28 4.14
N GLY A 436 -17.59 -18.48 5.29
CA GLY A 436 -16.35 -19.23 5.41
C GLY A 436 -16.32 -20.12 6.63
N ALA A 437 -15.50 -21.15 6.56
CA ALA A 437 -15.29 -22.10 7.64
C ALA A 437 -13.81 -22.47 7.75
N VAL A 438 -13.36 -22.65 8.99
CA VAL A 438 -12.07 -23.26 9.33
C VAL A 438 -12.34 -24.57 10.05
N TYR A 439 -11.74 -25.65 9.57
CA TYR A 439 -11.79 -26.95 10.22
C TYR A 439 -10.44 -27.29 10.85
N HIS A 440 -10.40 -27.42 12.17
CA HIS A 440 -9.21 -27.79 12.93
C HIS A 440 -9.05 -29.31 12.92
N ILE A 441 -8.29 -29.85 11.95
CA ILE A 441 -7.98 -31.29 11.86
C ILE A 441 -7.23 -31.72 13.11
N LEU A 442 -6.14 -31.00 13.40
CA LEU A 442 -5.29 -31.11 14.57
C LEU A 442 -5.13 -29.72 15.19
N THR A 443 -4.48 -29.64 16.35
CA THR A 443 -4.16 -28.34 17.00
C THR A 443 -3.35 -27.42 16.08
N ASP A 444 -2.50 -28.02 15.24
CA ASP A 444 -1.50 -27.36 14.43
C ASP A 444 -1.78 -27.49 12.92
N MET A 445 -2.94 -28.05 12.53
CA MET A 445 -3.33 -28.26 11.14
C MET A 445 -4.77 -27.82 10.90
N HIS A 446 -4.95 -26.92 9.94
CA HIS A 446 -6.25 -26.32 9.63
C HIS A 446 -6.55 -26.36 8.13
N LEU A 447 -7.79 -26.59 7.80
CA LEU A 447 -8.35 -26.38 6.47
C LEU A 447 -9.28 -25.19 6.48
N ARG A 448 -9.22 -24.37 5.46
CA ARG A 448 -10.04 -23.17 5.29
C ARG A 448 -10.80 -23.24 3.98
N MET A 449 -12.04 -22.80 4.00
CA MET A 449 -12.83 -22.59 2.79
C MET A 449 -13.63 -21.30 2.95
N ASN A 450 -13.73 -20.52 1.88
CA ASN A 450 -14.54 -19.33 1.85
C ASN A 450 -15.21 -19.19 0.48
N LEU A 451 -16.47 -18.82 0.47
CA LEU A 451 -17.23 -18.40 -0.70
C LEU A 451 -17.65 -16.96 -0.49
N SER A 452 -17.32 -16.09 -1.43
CA SER A 452 -17.65 -14.67 -1.34
C SER A 452 -18.18 -14.11 -2.64
N LYS A 453 -19.07 -13.14 -2.51
CA LYS A 453 -19.58 -12.29 -3.58
C LYS A 453 -19.18 -10.85 -3.32
N GLY A 454 -18.54 -10.21 -4.30
CA GLY A 454 -18.15 -8.80 -4.26
C GLY A 454 -18.96 -7.96 -5.24
N PHE A 455 -18.97 -6.66 -4.98
CA PHE A 455 -19.59 -5.62 -5.80
C PHE A 455 -18.67 -4.41 -5.87
N ARG A 456 -18.53 -3.80 -7.05
CA ARG A 456 -17.84 -2.54 -7.26
C ARG A 456 -18.61 -1.66 -8.24
N ALA A 457 -18.87 -0.43 -7.86
CA ALA A 457 -19.37 0.57 -8.79
C ALA A 457 -18.23 1.17 -9.63
N PRO A 458 -18.45 1.51 -10.91
CA PRO A 458 -17.48 2.29 -11.67
C PRO A 458 -17.18 3.62 -10.96
N ASN A 459 -15.92 4.06 -11.01
CA ASN A 459 -15.55 5.37 -10.49
C ASN A 459 -15.76 6.46 -11.54
N LEU A 460 -15.50 7.71 -11.18
CA LEU A 460 -15.74 8.82 -12.08
C LEU A 460 -14.75 8.82 -13.25
N SER A 461 -13.48 8.49 -13.07
CA SER A 461 -12.52 8.44 -14.18
C SER A 461 -12.93 7.39 -15.21
N GLU A 462 -13.35 6.20 -14.78
CA GLU A 462 -13.86 5.16 -15.69
C GLU A 462 -15.11 5.61 -16.46
N LEU A 463 -15.98 6.41 -15.83
CA LEU A 463 -17.23 6.88 -16.44
C LEU A 463 -17.06 8.11 -17.34
N ALA A 464 -16.09 8.98 -17.05
CA ALA A 464 -16.10 10.33 -17.59
C ALA A 464 -14.72 10.95 -17.88
N SER A 465 -13.62 10.22 -17.88
CA SER A 465 -12.33 10.78 -18.32
C SER A 465 -12.42 11.33 -19.73
N ASN A 466 -11.84 12.48 -19.99
CA ASN A 466 -11.71 13.07 -21.32
C ASN A 466 -10.54 14.07 -21.34
N GLY A 467 -9.32 13.55 -21.27
CA GLY A 467 -8.12 14.38 -21.22
C GLY A 467 -6.84 13.57 -21.43
N GLY A 468 -5.79 14.27 -21.81
CA GLY A 468 -4.43 13.76 -21.79
C GLY A 468 -3.96 13.61 -20.34
N HIS A 469 -3.03 12.72 -20.10
CA HIS A 469 -2.45 12.50 -18.80
C HIS A 469 -0.94 12.27 -18.96
N GLY A 470 -0.16 13.28 -18.63
CA GLY A 470 1.29 13.33 -18.86
C GLY A 470 2.00 12.10 -18.30
N GLY A 471 1.74 11.76 -17.04
CA GLY A 471 2.39 10.62 -16.36
C GLY A 471 2.06 9.24 -16.91
N THR A 472 0.93 9.07 -17.66
CA THR A 472 0.55 7.80 -18.31
C THR A 472 0.84 7.76 -19.78
N GLN A 473 1.10 8.93 -20.39
CA GLN A 473 1.39 9.10 -21.82
C GLN A 473 0.28 8.59 -22.75
N HIS A 474 -0.95 8.76 -22.33
CA HIS A 474 -2.09 8.46 -23.17
C HIS A 474 -3.27 9.40 -22.88
N TYR A 475 -4.17 9.52 -23.87
CA TYR A 475 -5.41 10.24 -23.72
C TYR A 475 -6.50 9.30 -23.20
N GLU A 476 -7.10 9.59 -22.06
CA GLU A 476 -8.14 8.77 -21.46
C GLU A 476 -9.55 9.19 -21.89
N VAL A 477 -10.37 8.21 -22.29
CA VAL A 477 -11.78 8.39 -22.62
C VAL A 477 -12.62 7.48 -21.75
N GLY A 478 -13.43 8.07 -20.89
CA GLY A 478 -14.40 7.39 -20.05
C GLY A 478 -15.58 6.81 -20.84
N ASN A 479 -16.37 5.99 -20.15
CA ASN A 479 -17.57 5.40 -20.73
C ASN A 479 -18.72 5.47 -19.71
N SER A 480 -19.64 6.39 -19.94
CA SER A 480 -20.80 6.65 -19.05
C SER A 480 -21.78 5.47 -18.95
N GLU A 481 -21.72 4.51 -19.89
CA GLU A 481 -22.63 3.36 -19.95
C GLU A 481 -22.12 2.15 -19.15
N LEU A 482 -20.95 2.24 -18.50
CA LEU A 482 -20.40 1.15 -17.70
C LEU A 482 -21.36 0.69 -16.61
N SER A 483 -21.48 -0.62 -16.46
CA SER A 483 -22.22 -1.28 -15.38
C SER A 483 -21.30 -1.62 -14.20
N ALA A 484 -21.88 -1.88 -13.04
CA ALA A 484 -21.13 -2.34 -11.89
C ALA A 484 -20.47 -3.71 -12.13
N GLU A 485 -19.30 -3.90 -11.58
CA GLU A 485 -18.64 -5.21 -11.54
C GLU A 485 -19.22 -6.08 -10.42
N HIS A 486 -19.35 -7.35 -10.68
CA HIS A 486 -19.75 -8.38 -9.73
C HIS A 486 -18.74 -9.52 -9.74
N SER A 487 -18.33 -9.99 -8.57
CA SER A 487 -17.42 -11.13 -8.48
C SER A 487 -17.98 -12.26 -7.64
N TRP A 488 -17.64 -13.50 -8.03
CA TRP A 488 -17.78 -14.68 -7.21
C TRP A 488 -16.41 -15.31 -7.01
N GLN A 489 -15.99 -15.43 -5.76
CA GLN A 489 -14.69 -16.02 -5.43
C GLN A 489 -14.86 -17.21 -4.48
N ILE A 490 -14.11 -18.27 -4.79
CA ILE A 490 -13.88 -19.40 -3.90
C ILE A 490 -12.43 -19.42 -3.49
N ASP A 491 -12.19 -19.47 -2.20
CA ASP A 491 -10.87 -19.66 -1.59
C ASP A 491 -10.81 -21.00 -0.89
N ALA A 492 -9.69 -21.70 -1.02
CA ALA A 492 -9.35 -22.91 -0.26
C ALA A 492 -7.95 -22.75 0.32
N GLY A 493 -7.77 -23.06 1.59
CA GLY A 493 -6.50 -22.93 2.28
C GLY A 493 -6.17 -24.15 3.14
N TRP A 494 -4.88 -24.35 3.33
CA TRP A 494 -4.33 -25.35 4.24
C TRP A 494 -3.17 -24.73 4.99
N ASP A 495 -3.14 -24.91 6.32
CA ASP A 495 -2.09 -24.42 7.21
C ASP A 495 -1.62 -25.55 8.11
N TYR A 496 -0.32 -25.64 8.28
CA TYR A 496 0.33 -26.55 9.21
C TYR A 496 1.50 -25.84 9.90
N THR A 497 1.56 -25.93 11.23
CA THR A 497 2.66 -25.33 12.00
C THR A 497 3.02 -26.24 13.17
N ASN A 498 4.30 -26.62 13.24
CA ASN A 498 4.86 -27.28 14.40
C ASN A 498 6.20 -26.63 14.81
N GLU A 499 6.97 -27.27 15.70
CA GLU A 499 8.23 -26.74 16.20
C GLU A 499 9.36 -26.70 15.14
N TYR A 500 9.20 -27.31 13.94
CA TYR A 500 10.22 -27.39 12.91
C TYR A 500 9.79 -26.82 11.55
N VAL A 501 8.50 -26.74 11.31
CA VAL A 501 7.96 -26.38 10.00
C VAL A 501 6.69 -25.55 10.15
N SER A 502 6.61 -24.47 9.39
CA SER A 502 5.36 -23.73 9.14
C SER A 502 5.08 -23.73 7.64
N ALA A 503 3.93 -24.24 7.24
CA ALA A 503 3.53 -24.35 5.84
C ALA A 503 2.13 -23.78 5.63
N GLN A 504 1.95 -23.04 4.56
CA GLN A 504 0.66 -22.48 4.13
C GLN A 504 0.47 -22.70 2.64
N LEU A 505 -0.76 -23.05 2.25
CA LEU A 505 -1.19 -23.08 0.86
C LEU A 505 -2.53 -22.37 0.76
N ALA A 506 -2.67 -21.46 -0.18
CA ALA A 506 -3.93 -20.81 -0.51
C ALA A 506 -4.17 -20.89 -2.01
N LEU A 507 -5.35 -21.36 -2.41
CA LEU A 507 -5.80 -21.44 -3.80
C LEU A 507 -7.06 -20.60 -3.94
N PHE A 508 -7.24 -19.98 -5.11
CA PHE A 508 -8.44 -19.19 -5.38
C PHE A 508 -8.88 -19.29 -6.83
N VAL A 509 -10.18 -19.11 -7.03
CA VAL A 509 -10.82 -18.87 -8.33
C VAL A 509 -11.77 -17.70 -8.15
N ASN A 510 -11.67 -16.69 -9.01
CA ASN A 510 -12.53 -15.51 -9.03
C ASN A 510 -13.12 -15.32 -10.43
N LEU A 511 -14.44 -15.29 -10.51
CA LEU A 511 -15.21 -14.98 -11.73
C LEU A 511 -15.77 -13.57 -11.58
N ILE A 512 -15.50 -12.72 -12.56
CA ILE A 512 -15.90 -11.31 -12.50
C ILE A 512 -16.72 -10.98 -13.76
N ASP A 513 -17.96 -10.60 -13.54
CA ASP A 513 -18.82 -10.07 -14.59
C ASP A 513 -18.60 -8.57 -14.72
N ASN A 514 -18.59 -8.08 -15.96
CA ASN A 514 -18.38 -6.65 -16.31
C ASN A 514 -17.04 -6.07 -15.81
N TYR A 515 -15.96 -6.82 -15.84
CA TYR A 515 -14.62 -6.32 -15.49
C TYR A 515 -14.24 -5.11 -16.33
N ILE A 516 -13.91 -3.99 -15.69
CA ILE A 516 -13.59 -2.70 -16.33
C ILE A 516 -12.08 -2.53 -16.42
N PHE A 517 -11.58 -2.13 -17.58
CA PHE A 517 -10.17 -1.80 -17.79
C PHE A 517 -10.03 -0.79 -18.92
N ALA A 518 -8.91 -0.06 -18.96
CA ALA A 518 -8.55 0.80 -20.07
C ALA A 518 -7.85 -0.02 -21.16
N GLN A 519 -8.25 0.19 -22.41
CA GLN A 519 -7.70 -0.46 -23.60
C GLN A 519 -7.41 0.59 -24.66
N GLN A 520 -6.29 0.48 -25.35
CA GLN A 520 -5.97 1.33 -26.48
C GLN A 520 -7.05 1.19 -27.58
N ASN A 521 -7.51 2.30 -28.13
CA ASN A 521 -8.60 2.35 -29.10
C ASN A 521 -8.08 2.28 -30.55
N GLY A 522 -7.49 1.14 -30.90
CA GLY A 522 -6.82 0.97 -32.20
C GLY A 522 -5.61 1.91 -32.31
N ASP A 523 -5.41 2.45 -33.51
CA ASP A 523 -4.33 3.41 -33.80
C ASP A 523 -4.78 4.88 -33.62
N LYS A 524 -5.85 5.11 -32.84
CA LYS A 524 -6.36 6.46 -32.62
C LYS A 524 -5.41 7.25 -31.75
N MET A 525 -5.15 8.48 -32.20
CA MET A 525 -4.41 9.49 -31.46
C MET A 525 -5.32 10.66 -31.15
N LYS A 526 -5.16 11.27 -29.97
CA LYS A 526 -5.81 12.51 -29.57
C LYS A 526 -4.82 13.36 -28.80
N ASP A 527 -4.72 14.62 -29.18
CA ASP A 527 -3.75 15.59 -28.64
C ASP A 527 -2.29 15.05 -28.61
N GLY A 528 -1.90 14.35 -29.71
CA GLY A 528 -0.57 13.73 -29.84
C GLY A 528 -0.36 12.44 -29.03
N LEU A 529 -1.35 12.00 -28.25
CA LEU A 529 -1.26 10.82 -27.38
C LEU A 529 -2.12 9.65 -27.91
N PRO A 530 -1.73 8.38 -27.69
CA PRO A 530 -2.57 7.22 -27.95
C PRO A 530 -3.88 7.30 -27.12
N GLU A 531 -5.03 7.12 -27.81
CA GLU A 531 -6.34 7.12 -27.14
C GLU A 531 -6.60 5.79 -26.45
N PHE A 532 -6.85 5.83 -25.12
CA PHE A 532 -7.32 4.70 -24.34
C PHE A 532 -8.77 4.89 -23.92
N LYS A 533 -9.58 3.84 -24.08
CA LYS A 533 -11.00 3.86 -23.74
C LYS A 533 -11.29 2.82 -22.65
N TYR A 534 -12.13 3.20 -21.68
CA TYR A 534 -12.64 2.26 -20.70
C TYR A 534 -13.69 1.33 -21.33
N VAL A 535 -13.42 0.03 -21.22
CA VAL A 535 -14.24 -1.07 -21.72
C VAL A 535 -14.54 -2.05 -20.59
N GLN A 536 -15.53 -2.92 -20.80
CA GLN A 536 -15.85 -3.97 -19.83
C GLN A 536 -16.12 -5.31 -20.52
N GLY A 537 -15.84 -6.39 -19.80
CA GLY A 537 -16.07 -7.77 -20.25
C GLY A 537 -15.96 -8.74 -19.08
N ASP A 538 -16.32 -10.00 -19.31
CA ASP A 538 -16.23 -11.01 -18.26
C ASP A 538 -14.80 -11.52 -18.12
N ALA A 539 -14.38 -11.71 -16.87
CA ALA A 539 -13.03 -12.13 -16.56
C ALA A 539 -13.01 -13.33 -15.59
N ARG A 540 -11.95 -14.11 -15.69
CA ARG A 540 -11.65 -15.20 -14.77
C ARG A 540 -10.21 -15.12 -14.30
N LEU A 541 -10.05 -15.07 -12.99
CA LEU A 541 -8.74 -15.17 -12.35
C LEU A 541 -8.67 -16.45 -11.53
N TRP A 542 -7.54 -17.14 -11.58
CA TRP A 542 -7.26 -18.26 -10.69
C TRP A 542 -5.77 -18.29 -10.38
N GLY A 543 -5.44 -18.84 -9.22
CA GLY A 543 -4.04 -18.89 -8.82
C GLY A 543 -3.84 -19.52 -7.47
N GLY A 544 -2.63 -19.37 -6.97
CA GLY A 544 -2.25 -19.90 -5.68
C GLY A 544 -1.04 -19.23 -5.08
N GLU A 545 -0.96 -19.35 -3.78
CA GLU A 545 0.10 -18.85 -2.92
C GLU A 545 0.56 -19.98 -2.02
N ALA A 546 1.86 -20.16 -1.89
CA ALA A 546 2.45 -21.11 -0.97
C ALA A 546 3.54 -20.44 -0.14
N SER A 547 3.65 -20.81 1.12
CA SER A 547 4.74 -20.42 2.02
C SER A 547 5.19 -21.65 2.80
N LEU A 548 6.51 -21.83 2.89
CA LEU A 548 7.13 -22.91 3.65
C LEU A 548 8.33 -22.36 4.39
N ASP A 549 8.26 -22.31 5.72
CA ASP A 549 9.38 -22.01 6.61
C ASP A 549 9.85 -23.27 7.31
N ILE A 550 11.09 -23.67 7.07
CA ILE A 550 11.75 -24.80 7.73
C ILE A 550 12.69 -24.22 8.79
N HIS A 551 12.47 -24.55 10.05
CA HIS A 551 13.23 -24.05 11.20
C HIS A 551 13.66 -25.22 12.11
N PRO A 552 14.70 -25.97 11.70
CA PRO A 552 15.15 -27.17 12.43
C PRO A 552 15.67 -26.86 13.83
N ILE A 553 16.04 -25.62 14.07
CA ILE A 553 16.35 -25.02 15.37
C ILE A 553 15.74 -23.63 15.39
N ASP A 554 15.42 -23.13 16.58
CA ASP A 554 14.80 -21.81 16.79
C ASP A 554 15.56 -20.64 16.13
N GLN A 555 16.84 -20.78 15.88
CA GLN A 555 17.70 -19.71 15.34
C GLN A 555 17.78 -19.72 13.81
N LEU A 556 17.47 -20.83 13.16
CA LEU A 556 17.66 -21.00 11.71
C LEU A 556 16.31 -21.12 11.01
N HIS A 557 16.04 -20.22 10.10
CA HIS A 557 14.82 -20.20 9.28
C HIS A 557 15.18 -20.27 7.80
N PHE A 558 14.52 -21.16 7.07
CA PHE A 558 14.59 -21.27 5.62
C PHE A 558 13.21 -21.09 5.04
N LEU A 559 12.86 -19.82 4.75
CA LEU A 559 11.56 -19.43 4.24
C LEU A 559 11.55 -19.46 2.71
N ASN A 560 10.58 -20.15 2.14
CA ASN A 560 10.30 -20.17 0.71
C ASN A 560 8.86 -19.74 0.47
N THR A 561 8.64 -18.86 -0.49
CA THR A 561 7.29 -18.46 -0.90
C THR A 561 7.14 -18.57 -2.41
N PHE A 562 5.94 -18.88 -2.86
CA PHE A 562 5.58 -18.89 -4.27
C PHE A 562 4.22 -18.24 -4.47
N SER A 563 4.06 -17.49 -5.54
CA SER A 563 2.77 -16.91 -5.94
C SER A 563 2.60 -16.96 -7.46
N TYR A 564 1.39 -17.29 -7.87
CA TYR A 564 0.98 -17.37 -9.27
C TYR A 564 -0.46 -16.90 -9.44
N VAL A 565 -0.70 -16.15 -10.51
CA VAL A 565 -2.05 -15.81 -10.97
C VAL A 565 -2.13 -15.92 -12.49
N ASN A 566 -3.25 -16.46 -12.97
CA ASN A 566 -3.65 -16.42 -14.36
C ASN A 566 -4.95 -15.60 -14.45
N ALA A 567 -4.91 -14.50 -15.20
CA ALA A 567 -6.01 -13.57 -15.36
C ALA A 567 -6.38 -13.44 -16.83
N VAL A 568 -7.61 -13.81 -17.19
CA VAL A 568 -8.06 -13.84 -18.57
C VAL A 568 -9.43 -13.18 -18.72
N GLN A 569 -9.63 -12.49 -19.83
CA GLN A 569 -10.93 -12.13 -20.35
C GLN A 569 -11.56 -13.36 -21.03
N LEU A 570 -12.84 -13.55 -20.81
CA LEU A 570 -13.59 -14.62 -21.45
C LEU A 570 -14.05 -14.18 -22.85
N HIS A 571 -14.12 -15.15 -23.75
CA HIS A 571 -14.62 -14.94 -25.12
C HIS A 571 -13.87 -13.89 -25.97
N GLN A 572 -12.57 -13.69 -25.69
CA GLN A 572 -11.71 -12.75 -26.43
C GLN A 572 -10.73 -13.46 -27.37
N PRO A 573 -10.26 -12.79 -28.44
CA PRO A 573 -9.17 -13.25 -29.29
C PRO A 573 -7.88 -13.50 -28.49
N ALA A 574 -6.90 -14.16 -29.09
CA ALA A 574 -5.68 -14.59 -28.42
C ALA A 574 -4.82 -13.42 -27.93
N ASP A 575 -4.79 -12.31 -28.65
CA ASP A 575 -4.04 -11.09 -28.33
C ASP A 575 -4.68 -10.24 -27.21
N SER A 576 -6.01 -10.32 -27.09
CA SER A 576 -6.82 -9.62 -26.07
C SER A 576 -7.22 -10.52 -24.90
N LYS A 577 -6.77 -11.77 -24.90
CA LYS A 577 -7.20 -12.80 -23.93
C LYS A 577 -6.78 -12.50 -22.50
N TYR A 578 -5.57 -11.98 -22.29
CA TYR A 578 -5.03 -11.75 -20.95
C TYR A 578 -5.41 -10.37 -20.44
N LEU A 579 -5.67 -10.26 -19.14
CA LEU A 579 -5.87 -8.96 -18.50
C LEU A 579 -4.55 -8.18 -18.42
N PRO A 580 -4.56 -6.87 -18.63
CA PRO A 580 -3.37 -6.05 -18.51
C PRO A 580 -2.86 -6.01 -17.06
N MET A 581 -1.58 -5.67 -16.87
CA MET A 581 -0.91 -5.51 -15.57
C MET A 581 -1.02 -6.75 -14.66
N THR A 582 -0.99 -7.95 -15.25
CA THR A 582 -0.99 -9.21 -14.51
C THR A 582 0.43 -9.54 -14.04
N PRO A 583 0.70 -9.69 -12.72
CA PRO A 583 2.04 -9.95 -12.22
C PRO A 583 2.62 -11.26 -12.72
N ALA A 584 3.95 -11.28 -12.93
CA ALA A 584 4.67 -12.50 -13.23
C ALA A 584 4.65 -13.48 -12.05
N PRO A 585 4.73 -14.81 -12.30
CA PRO A 585 4.93 -15.77 -11.23
C PRO A 585 6.20 -15.43 -10.45
N ARG A 586 6.16 -15.54 -9.12
CA ARG A 586 7.28 -15.15 -8.25
C ARG A 586 7.58 -16.24 -7.23
N TRP A 587 8.87 -16.54 -7.09
CA TRP A 587 9.41 -17.38 -6.02
C TRP A 587 10.42 -16.59 -5.20
N THR A 588 10.29 -16.62 -3.88
CA THR A 588 11.30 -16.07 -2.96
C THR A 588 11.86 -17.17 -2.09
N SER A 589 13.14 -17.09 -1.77
CA SER A 589 13.83 -18.02 -0.89
C SER A 589 14.75 -17.23 0.03
N GLU A 590 14.57 -17.34 1.33
CA GLU A 590 15.32 -16.59 2.34
C GLU A 590 15.88 -17.54 3.39
N LEU A 591 17.17 -17.43 3.65
CA LEU A 591 17.85 -18.08 4.76
C LEU A 591 18.20 -17.03 5.81
N ARG A 592 17.69 -17.20 7.03
CA ARG A 592 17.91 -16.31 8.16
C ARG A 592 18.51 -17.08 9.33
N TYR A 593 19.50 -16.47 10.01
CA TYR A 593 20.05 -16.96 11.24
C TYR A 593 20.01 -15.88 12.35
N ASP A 594 19.40 -16.23 13.49
CA ASP A 594 19.29 -15.38 14.68
C ASP A 594 20.35 -15.75 15.69
N PHE A 595 21.38 -14.89 15.87
CA PHE A 595 22.56 -15.17 16.74
C PHE A 595 22.25 -14.95 18.22
N PHE A 596 21.82 -13.75 18.58
CA PHE A 596 21.59 -13.34 19.96
C PHE A 596 20.16 -12.85 20.13
N ARG A 597 19.24 -13.73 20.53
CA ARG A 597 17.86 -13.31 20.81
C ARG A 597 17.78 -12.43 22.05
N GLN A 598 18.55 -12.78 23.10
CA GLN A 598 18.66 -12.00 24.33
C GLN A 598 20.13 -11.95 24.75
N GLY A 599 20.71 -10.77 24.80
CA GLY A 599 22.09 -10.55 25.16
C GLY A 599 22.28 -9.24 25.94
N LYS A 600 23.33 -9.17 26.75
CA LYS A 600 23.62 -7.97 27.54
C LYS A 600 24.08 -6.78 26.72
N THR A 601 24.77 -7.04 25.61
CA THR A 601 25.32 -6.02 24.70
C THR A 601 24.65 -6.05 23.34
N PHE A 602 24.41 -7.24 22.77
CA PHE A 602 23.73 -7.44 21.51
C PHE A 602 22.47 -8.27 21.77
N SER A 603 21.35 -7.86 21.18
CA SER A 603 20.07 -8.57 21.28
C SER A 603 19.37 -8.53 19.93
N ASN A 604 18.46 -9.48 19.67
CA ASN A 604 17.73 -9.57 18.40
C ASN A 604 18.65 -9.47 17.16
N THR A 605 19.84 -10.05 17.25
CA THR A 605 20.84 -10.01 16.19
C THR A 605 20.55 -11.08 15.15
N PHE A 606 20.45 -10.69 13.90
CA PHE A 606 20.21 -11.61 12.80
C PHE A 606 21.03 -11.24 11.56
N VAL A 607 21.21 -12.24 10.71
CA VAL A 607 21.66 -12.08 9.32
C VAL A 607 20.73 -12.87 8.43
N LYS A 608 20.37 -12.33 7.27
CA LYS A 608 19.58 -13.01 6.28
C LYS A 608 20.10 -12.77 4.86
N ILE A 609 19.95 -13.78 4.01
CA ILE A 609 20.22 -13.74 2.58
C ILE A 609 19.00 -14.28 1.86
N GLY A 610 18.60 -13.64 0.79
CA GLY A 610 17.39 -14.00 0.07
C GLY A 610 17.53 -13.86 -1.44
N LEU A 611 16.82 -14.72 -2.15
CA LEU A 611 16.63 -14.67 -3.60
C LEU A 611 15.19 -14.24 -3.88
N ASN A 612 15.01 -13.32 -4.83
CA ASN A 612 13.70 -12.94 -5.37
C ASN A 612 13.71 -13.25 -6.88
N CYS A 613 13.06 -14.35 -7.25
CA CYS A 613 12.99 -14.85 -8.61
C CYS A 613 11.65 -14.51 -9.22
N ASN A 614 11.64 -13.62 -10.20
CA ASN A 614 10.47 -13.32 -11.02
C ASN A 614 10.62 -14.08 -12.34
N PHE A 615 9.63 -14.92 -12.64
CA PHE A 615 9.63 -15.69 -13.87
C PHE A 615 9.26 -14.82 -15.06
N ARG A 616 9.47 -15.33 -16.27
CA ARG A 616 9.04 -14.64 -17.47
C ARG A 616 7.53 -14.45 -17.48
N GLN A 617 7.07 -13.22 -17.83
CA GLN A 617 5.67 -12.96 -18.08
C GLN A 617 5.37 -12.99 -19.56
N ASN A 618 4.67 -14.06 -19.98
CA ASN A 618 4.21 -14.26 -21.35
C ASN A 618 2.69 -14.10 -21.50
N HIS A 619 1.97 -13.97 -20.38
CA HIS A 619 0.53 -13.83 -20.33
C HIS A 619 0.19 -12.36 -20.12
N TYR A 620 0.27 -11.56 -21.18
CA TYR A 620 0.08 -10.12 -21.16
C TYR A 620 -0.95 -9.72 -22.23
N HIS A 621 -1.52 -8.53 -22.08
CA HIS A 621 -2.48 -7.99 -23.04
C HIS A 621 -1.74 -7.39 -24.23
N ALA A 622 -1.71 -8.14 -25.35
CA ALA A 622 -0.91 -7.77 -26.53
C ALA A 622 -1.69 -6.90 -27.55
N ALA A 623 -3.02 -6.81 -27.41
CA ALA A 623 -3.85 -6.05 -28.36
C ALA A 623 -3.38 -4.60 -28.45
N TYR A 624 -3.26 -4.11 -29.68
CA TYR A 624 -2.86 -2.74 -30.00
C TYR A 624 -1.51 -2.29 -29.41
N GLY A 625 -0.63 -3.24 -29.08
CA GLY A 625 0.66 -2.89 -28.48
C GLY A 625 0.61 -2.44 -27.01
N THR A 626 -0.51 -2.65 -26.31
CA THR A 626 -0.73 -2.20 -24.93
C THR A 626 0.34 -2.70 -23.97
N GLU A 627 0.77 -3.96 -24.11
CA GLU A 627 1.83 -4.55 -23.26
C GLU A 627 2.78 -5.45 -24.07
N THR A 628 3.96 -5.68 -23.49
CA THR A 628 4.98 -6.59 -24.01
C THR A 628 5.38 -7.64 -22.97
N ALA A 629 5.91 -8.77 -23.43
CA ALA A 629 6.48 -9.81 -22.57
C ALA A 629 7.65 -9.24 -21.74
N THR A 630 7.78 -9.73 -20.52
CA THR A 630 8.87 -9.31 -19.63
C THR A 630 9.78 -10.52 -19.33
N PRO A 631 11.11 -10.43 -19.51
CA PRO A 631 12.02 -11.52 -19.26
C PRO A 631 12.10 -11.88 -17.76
N ALA A 632 12.51 -13.13 -17.47
CA ALA A 632 12.75 -13.55 -16.10
C ALA A 632 14.01 -12.88 -15.52
N TYR A 633 13.98 -12.63 -14.20
CA TYR A 633 15.13 -12.11 -13.48
C TYR A 633 15.18 -12.64 -12.04
N THR A 634 16.37 -12.62 -11.46
CA THR A 634 16.60 -13.00 -10.06
C THR A 634 17.43 -11.92 -9.38
N LEU A 635 16.97 -11.48 -8.22
CA LEU A 635 17.65 -10.51 -7.36
C LEU A 635 18.18 -11.22 -6.12
N LEU A 636 19.43 -10.91 -5.75
CA LEU A 636 20.05 -11.35 -4.50
C LEU A 636 19.99 -10.22 -3.49
N ASN A 637 19.39 -10.48 -2.33
CA ASN A 637 19.21 -9.51 -1.25
C ASN A 637 19.85 -10.01 0.03
N MET A 638 20.35 -9.10 0.87
CA MET A 638 20.91 -9.41 2.19
C MET A 638 20.41 -8.40 3.22
N ALA A 639 20.26 -8.84 4.47
CA ALA A 639 20.07 -7.92 5.57
C ALA A 639 20.72 -8.46 6.85
N ALA A 640 21.14 -7.53 7.71
CA ALA A 640 21.61 -7.81 9.04
C ALA A 640 21.06 -6.75 10.01
N GLY A 641 20.82 -7.14 11.24
CA GLY A 641 20.34 -6.18 12.23
C GLY A 641 20.66 -6.63 13.64
N THR A 642 20.71 -5.66 14.55
CA THR A 642 20.95 -5.91 15.98
C THR A 642 20.41 -4.77 16.84
N ASP A 643 19.97 -5.09 18.04
CA ASP A 643 19.74 -4.12 19.10
C ASP A 643 21.00 -4.01 19.95
N ILE A 644 21.58 -2.81 20.06
CA ILE A 644 22.72 -2.51 20.93
C ILE A 644 22.17 -2.17 22.31
N CYS A 645 22.62 -2.92 23.32
CA CYS A 645 22.14 -2.82 24.69
C CYS A 645 23.28 -2.47 25.66
N LYS A 646 22.96 -1.78 26.76
CA LYS A 646 23.83 -1.56 27.87
C LYS A 646 23.11 -1.91 29.16
N ARG A 647 23.66 -2.88 29.90
CA ARG A 647 23.06 -3.42 31.14
C ARG A 647 21.62 -3.92 30.95
N GLY A 648 21.32 -4.54 29.79
CA GLY A 648 19.99 -5.04 29.42
C GLY A 648 19.00 -3.98 28.92
N ARG A 649 19.36 -2.69 28.88
CA ARG A 649 18.56 -1.61 28.32
C ARG A 649 18.97 -1.37 26.86
N LYS A 650 18.03 -1.37 25.93
CA LYS A 650 18.26 -1.05 24.54
C LYS A 650 18.66 0.42 24.39
N LEU A 651 19.79 0.68 23.74
CA LEU A 651 20.26 2.02 23.40
C LEU A 651 19.80 2.42 22.01
N PHE A 652 20.01 1.54 21.02
CA PHE A 652 19.54 1.75 19.64
C PHE A 652 19.50 0.42 18.89
N SER A 653 18.72 0.40 17.82
CA SER A 653 18.70 -0.69 16.81
C SER A 653 19.48 -0.23 15.59
N LEU A 654 20.22 -1.14 14.99
CA LEU A 654 20.97 -0.92 13.74
C LEU A 654 20.56 -1.98 12.72
N PHE A 655 20.25 -1.55 11.49
CA PHE A 655 19.92 -2.42 10.37
C PHE A 655 20.74 -2.03 9.15
N LEU A 656 21.33 -3.02 8.52
CA LEU A 656 22.02 -2.93 7.24
C LEU A 656 21.29 -3.79 6.24
N THR A 657 20.93 -3.25 5.09
CA THR A 657 20.25 -3.94 4.01
C THR A 657 21.02 -3.77 2.71
N ALA A 658 20.96 -4.75 1.83
CA ALA A 658 21.50 -4.69 0.48
C ALA A 658 20.49 -5.35 -0.47
N GLU A 659 19.85 -4.55 -1.29
CA GLU A 659 18.90 -4.99 -2.30
C GLU A 659 19.59 -5.05 -3.66
N ASN A 660 19.21 -6.06 -4.48
CA ASN A 660 19.82 -6.29 -5.79
C ASN A 660 21.37 -6.26 -5.74
N LEU A 661 21.97 -7.03 -4.82
CA LEU A 661 23.42 -7.00 -4.52
C LEU A 661 24.28 -7.25 -5.77
N THR A 662 23.78 -8.04 -6.72
CA THR A 662 24.45 -8.34 -7.99
C THR A 662 24.36 -7.24 -9.04
N ASP A 663 23.64 -6.16 -8.74
CA ASP A 663 23.40 -5.03 -9.65
C ASP A 663 22.79 -5.48 -10.99
N LYS A 664 21.79 -6.37 -10.91
CA LYS A 664 21.08 -6.88 -12.08
C LYS A 664 20.20 -5.80 -12.68
N ALA A 665 20.39 -5.50 -13.97
CA ALA A 665 19.43 -4.69 -14.72
C ALA A 665 18.18 -5.55 -15.01
N TYR A 666 17.00 -5.07 -14.66
CA TYR A 666 15.73 -5.78 -14.81
C TYR A 666 14.55 -4.82 -14.95
N GLN A 667 13.51 -5.29 -15.61
CA GLN A 667 12.21 -4.61 -15.68
C GLN A 667 11.16 -5.47 -14.98
N ASN A 668 10.48 -4.91 -13.98
CA ASN A 668 9.30 -5.55 -13.40
C ASN A 668 8.13 -5.41 -14.37
N HIS A 669 7.31 -6.46 -14.52
CA HIS A 669 6.17 -6.43 -15.44
C HIS A 669 5.16 -5.33 -15.09
N LEU A 670 5.01 -5.00 -13.81
CA LEU A 670 4.11 -3.95 -13.32
C LEU A 670 4.77 -2.57 -13.20
N SER A 671 6.01 -2.40 -13.69
CA SER A 671 6.62 -1.08 -13.79
C SER A 671 6.11 -0.35 -15.03
N ARG A 672 5.51 0.81 -14.84
CA ARG A 672 5.08 1.69 -15.94
C ARG A 672 6.26 2.21 -16.75
N MET A 673 7.42 2.30 -16.12
CA MET A 673 8.67 2.76 -16.73
C MET A 673 9.13 1.91 -17.91
N LYS A 674 8.71 0.63 -17.98
CA LYS A 674 9.06 -0.26 -19.10
C LYS A 674 8.30 0.04 -20.39
N ASN A 675 7.15 0.71 -20.29
CA ASN A 675 6.26 0.99 -21.43
C ASN A 675 6.51 2.38 -22.03
N LEU A 676 7.40 3.18 -21.44
CA LEU A 676 7.74 4.49 -21.97
C LEU A 676 8.31 4.35 -23.40
N PRO A 677 7.96 5.20 -24.38
CA PRO A 677 8.42 5.14 -25.75
C PRO A 677 9.87 5.63 -25.90
N ILE A 678 10.74 5.23 -25.00
CA ILE A 678 12.16 5.55 -24.96
C ILE A 678 12.92 4.33 -25.47
N GLU A 679 13.57 4.46 -26.62
CA GLU A 679 14.45 3.42 -27.16
C GLU A 679 15.79 3.44 -26.43
N ARG A 680 16.25 2.27 -25.99
CA ARG A 680 17.54 2.10 -25.35
C ARG A 680 18.61 1.66 -26.34
N GLU A 681 19.86 1.88 -26.03
CA GLU A 681 21.01 1.44 -26.83
C GLU A 681 21.03 -0.08 -27.07
N ASP A 682 20.44 -0.88 -26.17
CA ASP A 682 20.35 -2.35 -26.29
C ASP A 682 19.16 -2.81 -27.18
N GLY A 683 18.43 -1.89 -27.80
CA GLY A 683 17.24 -2.15 -28.61
C GLY A 683 16.00 -2.50 -27.81
N GLY A 684 16.01 -2.34 -26.49
CA GLY A 684 14.84 -2.46 -25.62
C GLY A 684 14.09 -1.14 -25.50
N GLN A 685 12.95 -1.16 -24.79
CA GLN A 685 12.09 -0.03 -24.54
C GLN A 685 12.00 0.31 -23.05
N GLY A 686 11.82 1.60 -22.73
CA GLY A 686 11.62 2.11 -21.39
C GLY A 686 12.85 1.94 -20.49
N TYR A 687 12.72 2.32 -19.23
CA TYR A 687 13.81 2.25 -18.24
C TYR A 687 13.81 0.95 -17.44
N TYR A 688 15.00 0.53 -17.00
CA TYR A 688 15.16 -0.51 -15.99
C TYR A 688 14.81 -0.01 -14.58
N ASN A 689 14.40 -0.94 -13.73
CA ASN A 689 14.17 -0.67 -12.32
C ASN A 689 15.49 -0.37 -11.59
N MET A 690 15.38 0.14 -10.35
CA MET A 690 16.50 0.49 -9.49
C MET A 690 17.54 -0.63 -9.40
N GLY A 691 18.81 -0.28 -9.57
CA GLY A 691 19.96 -1.18 -9.42
C GLY A 691 20.26 -1.50 -7.95
N ARG A 692 21.52 -1.90 -7.67
CA ARG A 692 21.95 -2.21 -6.30
C ARG A 692 21.75 -1.05 -5.36
N ASN A 693 21.10 -1.33 -4.20
CA ASN A 693 20.83 -0.35 -3.16
C ASN A 693 21.28 -0.89 -1.80
N ILE A 694 22.07 -0.12 -1.05
CA ILE A 694 22.51 -0.46 0.30
C ILE A 694 21.90 0.56 1.26
N GLY A 695 21.15 0.08 2.25
CA GLY A 695 20.48 0.89 3.26
C GLY A 695 21.09 0.71 4.63
N LEU A 696 21.21 1.80 5.38
CA LEU A 696 21.58 1.82 6.79
C LEU A 696 20.49 2.55 7.59
N LYS A 697 19.85 1.83 8.52
CA LYS A 697 18.79 2.37 9.37
C LYS A 697 19.19 2.29 10.85
N VAL A 698 18.94 3.39 11.58
CA VAL A 698 19.17 3.50 13.02
C VAL A 698 17.87 3.90 13.71
N ILE A 699 17.52 3.21 14.80
CA ILE A 699 16.36 3.54 15.63
C ILE A 699 16.84 3.72 17.07
N ILE A 700 16.66 4.91 17.64
CA ILE A 700 17.07 5.27 19.01
C ILE A 700 15.82 5.46 19.87
N PRO A 701 15.43 4.49 20.69
CA PRO A 701 14.33 4.65 21.64
C PRO A 701 14.81 5.34 22.93
N VAL A 702 13.97 6.23 23.46
CA VAL A 702 14.15 6.84 24.78
C VAL A 702 12.86 6.62 25.58
N THR A 703 12.94 5.89 26.69
CA THR A 703 11.80 5.64 27.59
C THR A 703 12.01 6.39 28.89
N PHE A 704 10.96 7.10 29.34
CA PHE A 704 10.95 7.93 30.55
C PHE A 704 10.16 7.28 31.67
#